data_2a4805b0aabd62793ddac3c6a150c9e8
#
_entry.id   2a4805b0aabd62793ddac3c6a150c9e8
#
_cell.length_a   1.000
_cell.length_b   1.000
_cell.length_c   1.000
_cell.angle_alpha   90.00
_cell.angle_beta   90.00
_cell.angle_gamma   90.00
#
_symmetry.space_group_name_H-M   'P 1'
#
loop_
_entity.id
_entity.type
_entity.pdbx_description
1 polymer ?
#
loop_
_entity_poly.entity_id
_entity_poly.type
_entity_poly.pdbx_seq_one_letter_code
_entity_poly.pdbx_strand_id
1 'polypeptide(L)'
;MALGIRLLGHLEVSRHGRPLPLPPSKKTRALLAYLVATHERHSRAHLCELLWEGPDDPRAALRWSLTKIRPLLDEDGAPRLVTDHEGASFDSSDTDVDLIALRAAIRPDIASAPTDVLKHSADRFRGEFLDGLDLPDCYRYHEWWTAERESIRAVRVEILSTLADRLQRQPDAALMYARARLMVDPFSEAAHISVIQLLAAVGRAREALQQYESCRRMLEGQLGARPSSALERARAAIGSSRPAETDALSRVAAPRTSVPMAPLAGRASERDQIAAAVAAAVAGRSRDFVWITGEPGIGKTRLLEEVADQVHAINGSVLQGRGYEAEMVRPFGPWIDALRGVALGLTDEASRAALAPLLPGLGVHVPGGDRDRLFEAVVHLLERLTSAGRPVGLILDDLQWFDEASVGLLHFVARAVSGSRVLVACGARSGELDDNQAVVRLTRALRGDGRLRHLSLEPLDTAALEELVKGISTGVDVNRAVTESEGNPLFAIEIARALARGGAVFSETVEGLIIDRLSHLNERARNLVPWAAALGRSFSPEILRVVSGLAPAELVAAMEELERRGITRASASSSAAYDFTHDLIRRAAYGQLSDPRRRIVHLQLARALAALPDPESALAGDVAHHATLGGDDQLAAQAAVAAGERSLRMFAYVEAYALAERGMLRLGNLPKRTRIRLNMALLKIAVHASVAVPDARNVDGEISRVTLEAQEAGLAAEIATGFYLLSFRHHQDGNYAAAHDDTLRAADAGRTEDPATTARTLGNTGRCLALIERDIPRAESMLVEAQALAAKAGVELTDIPWGLGLVRAFAGDYDKAVPLLETAVTLARREQDHWAECEGLQRLALIELERGHASAARERARRIAAVAAQMGEGSERPFSEVLDALAATVLGEPGAEDRVVQALDALRALDAKALLSRALTLAAATDLEYGHLQRATARAEDALLAARVVGRRSEIVMALVVLARVALRRGEAAAAARYAEATAIELRDPHAVAAHARQAAAAITDAGPT
;
A
#
# COMPACT_ATOMS: atom_id res chain seq x y z
N MET A 1 -45.25 -7.71 16.18
CA MET A 1 -44.29 -7.84 17.26
C MET A 1 -43.74 -6.46 17.55
N ALA A 2 -43.83 -6.00 18.80
CA ALA A 2 -43.47 -4.62 19.10
C ALA A 2 -41.98 -4.42 19.36
N LEU A 3 -41.31 -5.38 20.03
CA LEU A 3 -39.89 -5.31 20.39
C LEU A 3 -39.06 -6.37 19.65
N GLY A 4 -37.93 -5.95 19.07
CA GLY A 4 -36.95 -6.80 18.42
C GLY A 4 -35.57 -6.63 19.03
N ILE A 5 -34.87 -7.73 19.36
CA ILE A 5 -33.50 -7.72 19.90
C ILE A 5 -32.63 -8.61 19.01
N ARG A 6 -31.49 -8.09 18.63
CA ARG A 6 -30.52 -8.76 17.75
C ARG A 6 -29.21 -8.95 18.46
N LEU A 7 -28.75 -10.21 18.54
CA LEU A 7 -27.53 -10.66 19.21
C LEU A 7 -26.55 -11.31 18.20
N LEU A 8 -27.01 -11.75 17.03
CA LEU A 8 -26.21 -12.38 15.98
C LEU A 8 -25.53 -11.32 15.10
N GLY A 9 -24.63 -10.56 15.68
CA GLY A 9 -23.95 -9.38 15.17
C GLY A 9 -23.78 -8.38 16.31
N HIS A 10 -23.68 -7.09 15.98
CA HIS A 10 -23.76 -6.04 17.00
C HIS A 10 -25.10 -6.09 17.73
N LEU A 11 -25.04 -5.81 19.06
CA LEU A 11 -26.28 -5.69 19.84
C LEU A 11 -27.14 -4.56 19.30
N GLU A 12 -28.39 -4.87 18.94
CA GLU A 12 -29.39 -3.91 18.53
C GLU A 12 -30.72 -4.18 19.22
N VAL A 13 -31.41 -3.12 19.62
CA VAL A 13 -32.77 -3.16 20.13
C VAL A 13 -33.63 -2.26 19.26
N SER A 14 -34.75 -2.77 18.79
CA SER A 14 -35.68 -2.02 17.94
C SER A 14 -37.13 -2.15 18.46
N ARG A 15 -37.92 -1.10 18.32
CA ARG A 15 -39.35 -1.09 18.68
C ARG A 15 -40.16 -0.67 17.45
N HIS A 16 -41.13 -1.49 17.08
CA HIS A 16 -41.90 -1.33 15.82
C HIS A 16 -41.00 -1.09 14.59
N GLY A 17 -39.85 -1.81 14.52
CA GLY A 17 -38.88 -1.69 13.41
C GLY A 17 -37.98 -0.44 13.46
N ARG A 18 -38.08 0.40 14.48
CA ARG A 18 -37.21 1.57 14.67
C ARG A 18 -36.13 1.26 15.71
N PRO A 19 -34.84 1.45 15.41
CA PRO A 19 -33.77 1.21 16.34
C PRO A 19 -33.84 2.17 17.53
N LEU A 20 -33.60 1.64 18.72
CA LEU A 20 -33.52 2.41 19.96
C LEU A 20 -32.06 2.70 20.31
N PRO A 21 -31.75 3.89 20.86
CA PRO A 21 -30.40 4.23 21.31
C PRO A 21 -30.02 3.37 22.53
N LEU A 22 -28.94 2.64 22.42
CA LEU A 22 -28.43 1.81 23.51
C LEU A 22 -27.72 2.66 24.58
N PRO A 23 -27.69 2.19 25.85
CA PRO A 23 -26.93 2.87 26.88
C PRO A 23 -25.46 3.03 26.52
N PRO A 24 -24.81 4.16 26.87
CA PRO A 24 -23.40 4.40 26.52
C PRO A 24 -22.46 3.43 27.25
N SER A 25 -22.82 2.97 28.44
CA SER A 25 -22.01 2.02 29.22
C SER A 25 -21.95 0.64 28.57
N LYS A 26 -20.73 0.17 28.28
CA LYS A 26 -20.47 -1.15 27.68
C LYS A 26 -20.92 -2.28 28.63
N LYS A 27 -20.70 -2.12 29.95
CA LYS A 27 -21.17 -3.08 30.99
C LYS A 27 -22.70 -3.15 31.09
N THR A 28 -23.39 -2.01 30.90
CA THR A 28 -24.87 -2.00 30.88
C THR A 28 -25.42 -2.72 29.65
N ARG A 29 -24.77 -2.55 28.48
CA ARG A 29 -25.12 -3.29 27.28
C ARG A 29 -24.83 -4.79 27.40
N ALA A 30 -23.73 -5.15 28.04
CA ALA A 30 -23.37 -6.53 28.32
C ALA A 30 -24.36 -7.19 29.25
N LEU A 31 -24.83 -6.49 30.31
CA LEU A 31 -25.89 -6.96 31.19
C LEU A 31 -27.19 -7.26 30.42
N LEU A 32 -27.61 -6.32 29.55
CA LEU A 32 -28.77 -6.51 28.70
C LEU A 32 -28.62 -7.76 27.81
N ALA A 33 -27.50 -7.86 27.11
CA ALA A 33 -27.22 -8.98 26.21
C ALA A 33 -27.17 -10.32 26.96
N TYR A 34 -26.58 -10.36 28.16
CA TYR A 34 -26.51 -11.55 29.02
C TYR A 34 -27.89 -12.03 29.42
N LEU A 35 -28.74 -11.14 29.98
CA LEU A 35 -30.08 -11.46 30.40
C LEU A 35 -30.97 -11.97 29.27
N VAL A 36 -30.82 -11.39 28.06
CA VAL A 36 -31.58 -11.80 26.88
C VAL A 36 -31.07 -13.13 26.30
N ALA A 37 -29.75 -13.36 26.25
CA ALA A 37 -29.16 -14.57 25.69
C ALA A 37 -29.35 -15.81 26.52
N THR A 38 -29.26 -15.67 27.87
CA THR A 38 -29.43 -16.78 28.81
C THR A 38 -30.91 -17.14 29.05
N HIS A 39 -31.78 -16.14 28.93
CA HIS A 39 -33.23 -16.31 29.16
C HIS A 39 -33.55 -17.00 30.47
N GLU A 40 -32.75 -16.78 31.50
CA GLU A 40 -32.85 -17.34 32.83
C GLU A 40 -32.90 -16.26 33.90
N ARG A 41 -33.33 -16.66 35.11
CA ARG A 41 -33.30 -15.77 36.27
C ARG A 41 -31.94 -15.86 36.96
N HIS A 42 -31.27 -14.71 37.07
CA HIS A 42 -29.97 -14.60 37.73
C HIS A 42 -30.04 -13.82 39.01
N SER A 43 -29.34 -14.31 40.07
CA SER A 43 -29.24 -13.58 41.33
C SER A 43 -28.46 -12.27 41.15
N ARG A 44 -28.79 -11.25 41.94
CA ARG A 44 -28.09 -9.98 41.94
C ARG A 44 -26.60 -10.13 42.30
N ALA A 45 -26.27 -11.08 43.17
CA ALA A 45 -24.90 -11.40 43.53
C ALA A 45 -24.12 -11.89 42.30
N HIS A 46 -24.69 -12.86 41.58
CA HIS A 46 -24.09 -13.37 40.35
C HIS A 46 -23.88 -12.28 39.30
N LEU A 47 -24.86 -11.40 39.06
CA LEU A 47 -24.75 -10.32 38.08
C LEU A 47 -23.70 -9.27 38.47
N CYS A 48 -23.55 -9.01 39.80
CA CYS A 48 -22.47 -8.16 40.29
C CYS A 48 -21.10 -8.79 40.06
N GLU A 49 -20.92 -10.06 40.38
CA GLU A 49 -19.67 -10.81 40.14
C GLU A 49 -19.35 -10.95 38.67
N LEU A 50 -20.35 -10.99 37.79
CA LEU A 50 -20.18 -11.11 36.35
C LEU A 50 -19.59 -9.83 35.70
N LEU A 51 -20.00 -8.62 36.15
CA LEU A 51 -19.72 -7.39 35.44
C LEU A 51 -19.05 -6.28 36.27
N TRP A 52 -19.06 -6.41 37.61
CA TRP A 52 -18.54 -5.38 38.54
C TRP A 52 -17.63 -5.99 39.61
N GLU A 53 -16.56 -6.69 39.18
CA GLU A 53 -15.50 -7.10 40.10
C GLU A 53 -14.62 -5.87 40.41
N GLY A 54 -14.78 -5.27 41.61
CA GLY A 54 -13.98 -4.11 42.01
C GLY A 54 -14.47 -3.40 43.27
N PRO A 55 -13.73 -2.40 43.80
CA PRO A 55 -13.94 -1.80 45.11
C PRO A 55 -15.17 -0.87 45.23
N ASP A 56 -15.75 -0.43 44.13
CA ASP A 56 -16.94 0.41 44.12
C ASP A 56 -18.20 -0.42 44.36
N ASP A 57 -19.31 0.22 44.86
CA ASP A 57 -20.57 -0.46 45.17
C ASP A 57 -21.19 -1.18 43.96
N PRO A 58 -20.92 -2.49 43.74
CA PRO A 58 -21.41 -3.25 42.58
C PRO A 58 -22.94 -3.30 42.54
N ARG A 59 -23.61 -3.25 43.71
CA ARG A 59 -25.07 -3.28 43.81
C ARG A 59 -25.68 -1.96 43.32
N ALA A 60 -25.05 -0.82 43.58
CA ALA A 60 -25.49 0.46 43.06
C ALA A 60 -25.31 0.50 41.54
N ALA A 61 -24.18 0.04 41.01
CA ALA A 61 -23.89 -0.05 39.58
C ALA A 61 -24.90 -0.96 38.85
N LEU A 62 -25.23 -2.12 39.43
CA LEU A 62 -26.26 -3.00 38.88
C LEU A 62 -27.63 -2.33 38.86
N ARG A 63 -28.06 -1.68 40.01
CA ARG A 63 -29.33 -0.96 40.07
C ARG A 63 -29.41 0.13 38.98
N TRP A 64 -28.36 0.91 38.83
CA TRP A 64 -28.29 1.94 37.82
C TRP A 64 -28.43 1.37 36.39
N SER A 65 -27.73 0.26 36.12
CA SER A 65 -27.78 -0.41 34.84
C SER A 65 -29.14 -0.97 34.50
N LEU A 66 -29.79 -1.63 35.46
CA LEU A 66 -31.18 -2.14 35.32
C LEU A 66 -32.19 -0.98 35.08
N THR A 67 -32.00 0.16 35.75
CA THR A 67 -32.83 1.37 35.53
C THR A 67 -32.67 1.91 34.10
N LYS A 68 -31.45 1.82 33.50
CA LYS A 68 -31.19 2.24 32.12
C LYS A 68 -31.69 1.24 31.08
N ILE A 69 -31.74 -0.05 31.42
CA ILE A 69 -32.23 -1.12 30.52
C ILE A 69 -33.76 -1.10 30.48
N ARG A 70 -34.44 -0.80 31.60
CA ARG A 70 -35.88 -0.87 31.73
C ARG A 70 -36.67 -0.13 30.65
N PRO A 71 -36.38 1.15 30.31
CA PRO A 71 -37.09 1.87 29.25
C PRO A 71 -36.90 1.30 27.84
N LEU A 72 -35.86 0.49 27.63
CA LEU A 72 -35.60 -0.18 26.35
C LEU A 72 -36.48 -1.41 26.18
N LEU A 73 -36.75 -2.11 27.25
CA LEU A 73 -37.44 -3.40 27.21
C LEU A 73 -38.94 -3.28 27.54
N ASP A 74 -39.28 -2.48 28.56
CA ASP A 74 -40.66 -2.37 29.07
C ASP A 74 -41.51 -1.42 28.27
N GLU A 75 -42.80 -1.73 28.14
CA GLU A 75 -43.87 -0.91 27.59
C GLU A 75 -44.97 -0.75 28.65
N ASP A 76 -45.79 0.28 28.53
CA ASP A 76 -46.92 0.48 29.46
C ASP A 76 -47.84 -0.74 29.52
N GLY A 77 -47.82 -1.42 30.63
CA GLY A 77 -48.62 -2.61 30.88
C GLY A 77 -47.95 -3.95 30.54
N ALA A 78 -46.72 -3.97 30.02
CA ALA A 78 -45.97 -5.19 29.67
C ALA A 78 -44.52 -5.12 30.19
N PRO A 79 -44.25 -5.37 31.47
CA PRO A 79 -42.91 -5.40 32.04
C PRO A 79 -42.18 -6.67 31.57
N ARG A 80 -41.14 -6.49 30.71
CA ARG A 80 -40.26 -7.60 30.21
C ARG A 80 -39.00 -7.76 31.06
N LEU A 81 -38.56 -6.69 31.72
CA LEU A 81 -37.46 -6.77 32.69
C LEU A 81 -38.05 -7.04 34.08
N VAL A 82 -38.11 -8.33 34.46
CA VAL A 82 -38.58 -8.75 35.78
C VAL A 82 -37.44 -8.64 36.77
N THR A 83 -37.63 -7.79 37.80
CA THR A 83 -36.59 -7.56 38.84
C THR A 83 -37.20 -7.51 40.20
N ASP A 84 -36.64 -8.21 41.19
CA ASP A 84 -36.95 -8.11 42.57
C ASP A 84 -35.68 -7.90 43.44
N HIS A 85 -35.76 -8.05 44.73
CA HIS A 85 -34.63 -7.89 45.67
C HIS A 85 -33.59 -9.01 45.56
N GLU A 86 -33.93 -10.16 44.96
CA GLU A 86 -33.05 -11.33 44.86
C GLU A 86 -32.44 -11.46 43.47
N GLY A 87 -33.13 -11.09 42.37
CA GLY A 87 -32.67 -11.36 41.04
C GLY A 87 -33.21 -10.45 39.94
N ALA A 88 -32.79 -10.76 38.72
CA ALA A 88 -33.28 -10.17 37.47
C ALA A 88 -33.40 -11.25 36.38
N SER A 89 -34.42 -11.12 35.53
CA SER A 89 -34.63 -11.95 34.33
C SER A 89 -35.27 -11.14 33.22
N PHE A 90 -35.17 -11.67 32.01
CA PHE A 90 -35.83 -11.12 30.82
C PHE A 90 -36.95 -12.05 30.35
N ASP A 91 -38.15 -11.52 30.21
CA ASP A 91 -39.29 -12.23 29.62
C ASP A 91 -39.37 -11.97 28.09
N SER A 92 -39.18 -13.03 27.31
CA SER A 92 -39.12 -12.98 25.85
C SER A 92 -40.48 -13.30 25.19
N SER A 93 -41.57 -13.49 25.93
CA SER A 93 -42.86 -14.05 25.45
C SER A 93 -43.41 -13.33 24.19
N ASP A 94 -43.26 -12.00 24.12
CA ASP A 94 -43.74 -11.15 23.02
C ASP A 94 -42.61 -10.39 22.32
N THR A 95 -41.36 -10.94 22.32
CA THR A 95 -40.18 -10.30 21.80
C THR A 95 -39.56 -11.13 20.68
N ASP A 96 -39.19 -10.50 19.55
CA ASP A 96 -38.42 -11.16 18.48
C ASP A 96 -36.93 -11.08 18.80
N VAL A 97 -36.39 -12.17 19.37
CA VAL A 97 -34.95 -12.31 19.61
C VAL A 97 -34.33 -13.29 18.61
N ASP A 98 -33.39 -12.82 17.81
CA ASP A 98 -32.78 -13.61 16.73
C ASP A 98 -32.11 -14.89 17.21
N LEU A 99 -31.42 -14.87 18.36
CA LEU A 99 -30.78 -16.04 18.98
C LEU A 99 -31.81 -17.08 19.47
N ILE A 100 -32.90 -16.63 20.12
CA ILE A 100 -33.94 -17.54 20.58
C ILE A 100 -34.66 -18.18 19.38
N ALA A 101 -34.96 -17.38 18.35
CA ALA A 101 -35.58 -17.87 17.14
C ALA A 101 -34.65 -18.84 16.37
N LEU A 102 -33.33 -18.58 16.35
CA LEU A 102 -32.33 -19.49 15.78
C LEU A 102 -32.35 -20.84 16.52
N ARG A 103 -32.24 -20.82 17.85
CA ARG A 103 -32.24 -22.02 18.68
C ARG A 103 -33.54 -22.84 18.55
N ALA A 104 -34.69 -22.18 18.40
CA ALA A 104 -35.97 -22.84 18.14
C ALA A 104 -36.04 -23.47 16.75
N ALA A 105 -35.52 -22.81 15.74
CA ALA A 105 -35.56 -23.23 14.35
C ALA A 105 -34.70 -24.49 14.05
N ILE A 106 -33.64 -24.72 14.82
CA ILE A 106 -32.72 -25.86 14.66
C ILE A 106 -33.04 -27.06 15.57
N ARG A 107 -34.15 -27.04 16.29
CA ARG A 107 -34.59 -28.20 17.11
C ARG A 107 -35.34 -29.23 16.24
N PRO A 108 -35.17 -30.56 16.47
CA PRO A 108 -34.28 -31.18 17.49
C PRO A 108 -32.83 -31.16 17.06
N ASP A 109 -32.53 -31.10 15.77
CA ASP A 109 -31.18 -31.01 15.19
C ASP A 109 -31.21 -30.26 13.85
N ILE A 110 -30.01 -29.77 13.43
CA ILE A 110 -29.86 -29.03 12.17
C ILE A 110 -30.09 -29.91 10.94
N ALA A 111 -29.74 -31.21 11.04
CA ALA A 111 -29.86 -32.14 9.93
C ALA A 111 -31.34 -32.47 9.60
N SER A 112 -32.25 -32.37 10.55
CA SER A 112 -33.69 -32.61 10.31
C SER A 112 -34.46 -31.37 9.89
N ALA A 113 -33.94 -30.17 10.11
CA ALA A 113 -34.62 -28.90 9.82
C ALA A 113 -34.85 -28.72 8.32
N PRO A 114 -36.02 -28.21 7.84
CA PRO A 114 -36.25 -27.92 6.44
C PRO A 114 -35.25 -26.95 5.81
N THR A 115 -34.93 -27.13 4.55
CA THR A 115 -33.89 -26.31 3.85
C THR A 115 -34.22 -24.81 3.89
N ASP A 116 -35.47 -24.42 3.76
CA ASP A 116 -35.91 -23.03 3.80
C ASP A 116 -35.77 -22.43 5.21
N VAL A 117 -35.99 -23.24 6.24
CA VAL A 117 -35.72 -22.83 7.65
C VAL A 117 -34.25 -22.61 7.86
N LEU A 118 -33.38 -23.47 7.34
CA LEU A 118 -31.94 -23.29 7.42
C LEU A 118 -31.44 -22.03 6.66
N LYS A 119 -32.03 -21.74 5.47
CA LYS A 119 -31.72 -20.49 4.75
C LYS A 119 -32.07 -19.27 5.57
N HIS A 120 -33.28 -19.21 6.12
CA HIS A 120 -33.69 -18.10 7.00
C HIS A 120 -32.82 -18.00 8.26
N SER A 121 -32.36 -19.13 8.79
CA SER A 121 -31.45 -19.16 9.93
C SER A 121 -30.07 -18.64 9.56
N ALA A 122 -29.54 -18.97 8.38
CA ALA A 122 -28.28 -18.43 7.88
C ALA A 122 -28.35 -16.91 7.66
N ASP A 123 -29.48 -16.40 7.17
CA ASP A 123 -29.71 -14.96 6.90
C ASP A 123 -29.82 -14.12 8.19
N ARG A 124 -30.06 -14.76 9.35
CA ARG A 124 -30.10 -14.06 10.64
C ARG A 124 -28.73 -13.61 11.13
N PHE A 125 -27.64 -14.24 10.66
CA PHE A 125 -26.29 -13.88 11.03
C PHE A 125 -25.82 -12.61 10.31
N ARG A 126 -25.75 -11.50 11.04
CA ARG A 126 -25.27 -10.20 10.56
C ARG A 126 -23.81 -9.94 10.89
N GLY A 127 -23.19 -10.78 11.74
CA GLY A 127 -21.81 -10.73 12.19
C GLY A 127 -21.52 -11.87 13.16
N GLU A 128 -20.49 -11.67 14.00
CA GLU A 128 -20.19 -12.56 15.13
C GLU A 128 -21.12 -12.25 16.31
N PHE A 129 -21.34 -13.23 17.17
CA PHE A 129 -22.20 -13.07 18.35
C PHE A 129 -21.71 -11.92 19.24
N LEU A 130 -22.59 -10.93 19.50
CA LEU A 130 -22.32 -9.75 20.31
C LEU A 130 -21.02 -9.02 19.90
N ASP A 131 -20.85 -8.80 18.62
CA ASP A 131 -19.67 -8.15 18.07
C ASP A 131 -19.44 -6.77 18.72
N GLY A 132 -18.17 -6.50 19.11
CA GLY A 132 -17.78 -5.29 19.80
C GLY A 132 -18.18 -5.21 21.29
N LEU A 133 -18.80 -6.26 21.88
CA LEU A 133 -19.22 -6.28 23.27
C LEU A 133 -18.31 -7.16 24.16
N ASP A 134 -17.07 -7.34 23.76
CA ASP A 134 -16.02 -7.97 24.56
C ASP A 134 -15.65 -7.10 25.77
N LEU A 135 -15.52 -7.72 26.95
CA LEU A 135 -15.14 -7.09 28.21
C LEU A 135 -14.01 -7.90 28.88
N PRO A 136 -12.76 -7.79 28.42
CA PRO A 136 -11.64 -8.56 28.96
C PRO A 136 -11.39 -8.31 30.47
N ASP A 137 -11.75 -7.12 30.97
CA ASP A 137 -11.64 -6.77 32.40
C ASP A 137 -12.73 -7.41 33.28
N CYS A 138 -13.72 -8.09 32.71
CA CYS A 138 -14.77 -8.80 33.40
C CYS A 138 -14.65 -10.30 33.11
N TYR A 139 -13.73 -10.97 33.80
CA TYR A 139 -13.29 -12.33 33.48
C TYR A 139 -14.44 -13.34 33.30
N ARG A 140 -15.41 -13.38 34.24
CA ARG A 140 -16.57 -14.32 34.16
C ARG A 140 -17.48 -14.01 32.96
N TYR A 141 -17.67 -12.73 32.63
CA TYR A 141 -18.45 -12.35 31.47
C TYR A 141 -17.70 -12.70 30.18
N HIS A 142 -16.40 -12.43 30.15
CA HIS A 142 -15.55 -12.75 29.00
C HIS A 142 -15.50 -14.25 28.72
N GLU A 143 -15.39 -15.08 29.75
CA GLU A 143 -15.44 -16.54 29.66
C GLU A 143 -16.78 -17.04 29.08
N TRP A 144 -17.91 -16.55 29.62
CA TRP A 144 -19.23 -16.85 29.10
C TRP A 144 -19.40 -16.40 27.66
N TRP A 145 -19.01 -15.15 27.34
CA TRP A 145 -19.14 -14.57 26.01
C TRP A 145 -18.31 -15.34 24.96
N THR A 146 -17.10 -15.77 25.33
CA THR A 146 -16.23 -16.58 24.49
C THR A 146 -16.84 -17.96 24.21
N ALA A 147 -17.32 -18.64 25.25
CA ALA A 147 -17.94 -19.97 25.12
C ALA A 147 -19.22 -19.91 24.26
N GLU A 148 -20.08 -18.91 24.50
CA GLU A 148 -21.32 -18.73 23.74
C GLU A 148 -21.04 -18.37 22.28
N ARG A 149 -20.06 -17.52 22.01
CA ARG A 149 -19.62 -17.15 20.67
C ARG A 149 -19.12 -18.35 19.88
N GLU A 150 -18.30 -19.19 20.47
CA GLU A 150 -17.81 -20.41 19.80
C GLU A 150 -18.94 -21.43 19.59
N SER A 151 -19.89 -21.56 20.53
CA SER A 151 -21.07 -22.40 20.36
C SER A 151 -21.93 -21.95 19.17
N ILE A 152 -22.23 -20.66 19.09
CA ILE A 152 -23.03 -20.08 18.01
C ILE A 152 -22.29 -20.15 16.67
N ARG A 153 -20.96 -19.98 16.68
CA ARG A 153 -20.11 -20.15 15.49
C ARG A 153 -20.16 -21.58 14.96
N ALA A 154 -20.09 -22.58 15.86
CA ALA A 154 -20.23 -23.98 15.46
C ALA A 154 -21.59 -24.27 14.82
N VAL A 155 -22.68 -23.75 15.38
CA VAL A 155 -24.04 -23.83 14.82
C VAL A 155 -24.08 -23.20 13.42
N ARG A 156 -23.48 -22.02 13.23
CA ARG A 156 -23.40 -21.34 11.93
C ARG A 156 -22.67 -22.18 10.89
N VAL A 157 -21.52 -22.75 11.24
CA VAL A 157 -20.74 -23.64 10.38
C VAL A 157 -21.55 -24.86 9.97
N GLU A 158 -22.27 -25.47 10.89
CA GLU A 158 -23.10 -26.67 10.64
C GLU A 158 -24.29 -26.34 9.72
N ILE A 159 -24.98 -25.23 9.93
CA ILE A 159 -26.07 -24.76 9.03
C ILE A 159 -25.54 -24.56 7.62
N LEU A 160 -24.41 -23.84 7.47
CA LEU A 160 -23.82 -23.56 6.16
C LEU A 160 -23.31 -24.82 5.47
N SER A 161 -22.74 -25.77 6.23
CA SER A 161 -22.35 -27.09 5.70
C SER A 161 -23.56 -27.87 5.18
N THR A 162 -24.58 -27.97 6.00
CA THR A 162 -25.82 -28.71 5.64
C THR A 162 -26.51 -28.09 4.43
N LEU A 163 -26.55 -26.77 4.29
CA LEU A 163 -27.06 -26.09 3.10
C LEU A 163 -26.22 -26.36 1.86
N ALA A 164 -24.90 -26.31 1.95
CA ALA A 164 -23.99 -26.63 0.85
C ALA A 164 -24.19 -28.08 0.38
N ASP A 165 -24.34 -29.02 1.31
CA ASP A 165 -24.55 -30.45 0.98
C ASP A 165 -25.92 -30.72 0.35
N ARG A 166 -26.97 -30.11 0.85
CA ARG A 166 -28.32 -30.31 0.33
C ARG A 166 -28.53 -29.70 -1.06
N LEU A 167 -27.77 -28.62 -1.33
CA LEU A 167 -27.88 -27.87 -2.59
C LEU A 167 -26.89 -28.34 -3.65
N GLN A 168 -26.18 -29.45 -3.48
CA GLN A 168 -25.17 -29.98 -4.45
C GLN A 168 -25.70 -30.12 -5.87
N ARG A 169 -27.02 -30.38 -6.06
CA ARG A 169 -27.67 -30.40 -7.39
C ARG A 169 -27.87 -29.02 -8.02
N GLN A 170 -27.64 -27.95 -7.24
CA GLN A 170 -27.63 -26.55 -7.65
C GLN A 170 -26.29 -25.95 -7.24
N PRO A 171 -25.23 -26.31 -7.97
CA PRO A 171 -23.86 -26.10 -7.49
C PRO A 171 -23.49 -24.63 -7.29
N ASP A 172 -24.10 -23.69 -8.02
CA ASP A 172 -23.89 -22.25 -7.78
C ASP A 172 -24.50 -21.80 -6.43
N ALA A 173 -25.69 -22.30 -6.08
CA ALA A 173 -26.30 -22.02 -4.78
C ALA A 173 -25.54 -22.69 -3.64
N ALA A 174 -25.05 -23.92 -3.83
CA ALA A 174 -24.24 -24.65 -2.88
C ALA A 174 -22.90 -23.93 -2.63
N LEU A 175 -22.28 -23.43 -3.70
CA LEU A 175 -21.00 -22.71 -3.65
C LEU A 175 -21.09 -21.43 -2.81
N MET A 176 -22.23 -20.74 -2.82
CA MET A 176 -22.46 -19.57 -1.98
C MET A 176 -22.35 -19.94 -0.49
N TYR A 177 -22.99 -21.02 -0.05
CA TYR A 177 -22.96 -21.47 1.34
C TYR A 177 -21.60 -22.08 1.72
N ALA A 178 -20.96 -22.81 0.80
CA ALA A 178 -19.63 -23.36 1.02
C ALA A 178 -18.58 -22.24 1.22
N ARG A 179 -18.65 -21.17 0.44
CA ARG A 179 -17.81 -19.98 0.61
C ARG A 179 -18.12 -19.24 1.91
N ALA A 180 -19.39 -19.08 2.28
CA ALA A 180 -19.78 -18.49 3.56
C ALA A 180 -19.25 -19.32 4.73
N ARG A 181 -19.27 -20.66 4.65
CA ARG A 181 -18.66 -21.55 5.64
C ARG A 181 -17.16 -21.32 5.76
N LEU A 182 -16.46 -21.24 4.62
CA LEU A 182 -15.02 -20.98 4.59
C LEU A 182 -14.63 -19.62 5.20
N MET A 183 -15.50 -18.61 5.06
CA MET A 183 -15.29 -17.31 5.71
C MET A 183 -15.43 -17.39 7.24
N VAL A 184 -16.31 -18.27 7.75
CA VAL A 184 -16.48 -18.48 9.20
C VAL A 184 -15.38 -19.36 9.77
N ASP A 185 -14.91 -20.35 9.02
CA ASP A 185 -13.86 -21.29 9.43
C ASP A 185 -12.78 -21.45 8.36
N PRO A 186 -11.87 -20.47 8.23
CA PRO A 186 -10.86 -20.42 7.17
C PRO A 186 -9.76 -21.48 7.31
N PHE A 187 -9.64 -22.13 8.49
CA PHE A 187 -8.65 -23.19 8.73
C PHE A 187 -9.18 -24.61 8.52
N SER A 188 -10.44 -24.74 8.14
CA SER A 188 -11.06 -26.04 7.91
C SER A 188 -10.72 -26.62 6.54
N GLU A 189 -9.85 -27.62 6.47
CA GLU A 189 -9.55 -28.35 5.23
C GLU A 189 -10.81 -28.89 4.56
N ALA A 190 -11.79 -29.37 5.32
CA ALA A 190 -13.07 -29.85 4.81
C ALA A 190 -13.88 -28.75 4.12
N ALA A 191 -13.84 -27.50 4.64
CA ALA A 191 -14.49 -26.36 3.99
C ALA A 191 -13.83 -26.02 2.64
N HIS A 192 -12.51 -26.04 2.59
CA HIS A 192 -11.75 -25.89 1.35
C HIS A 192 -12.09 -26.96 0.32
N ILE A 193 -12.13 -28.24 0.73
CA ILE A 193 -12.48 -29.38 -0.14
C ILE A 193 -13.87 -29.19 -0.74
N SER A 194 -14.86 -28.78 0.06
CA SER A 194 -16.21 -28.54 -0.40
C SER A 194 -16.26 -27.44 -1.48
N VAL A 195 -15.54 -26.33 -1.28
CA VAL A 195 -15.45 -25.26 -2.28
C VAL A 195 -14.73 -25.75 -3.56
N ILE A 196 -13.63 -26.51 -3.44
CA ILE A 196 -12.91 -27.06 -4.60
C ILE A 196 -13.81 -27.99 -5.43
N GLN A 197 -14.54 -28.89 -4.78
CA GLN A 197 -15.42 -29.85 -5.46
C GLN A 197 -16.59 -29.13 -6.17
N LEU A 198 -17.19 -28.15 -5.53
CA LEU A 198 -18.26 -27.36 -6.13
C LEU A 198 -17.76 -26.49 -7.29
N LEU A 199 -16.59 -25.88 -7.17
CA LEU A 199 -15.94 -25.16 -8.26
C LEU A 199 -15.63 -26.07 -9.46
N ALA A 200 -15.14 -27.29 -9.19
CA ALA A 200 -14.92 -28.29 -10.23
C ALA A 200 -16.25 -28.71 -10.90
N ALA A 201 -17.33 -28.90 -10.14
CA ALA A 201 -18.66 -29.26 -10.64
C ALA A 201 -19.28 -28.18 -11.53
N VAL A 202 -19.04 -26.89 -11.28
CA VAL A 202 -19.46 -25.77 -12.16
C VAL A 202 -18.45 -25.47 -13.28
N GLY A 203 -17.42 -26.30 -13.47
CA GLY A 203 -16.45 -26.14 -14.54
C GLY A 203 -15.40 -25.03 -14.29
N ARG A 204 -15.35 -24.45 -13.08
CA ARG A 204 -14.41 -23.38 -12.68
C ARG A 204 -13.08 -23.96 -12.20
N ALA A 205 -12.46 -24.81 -13.04
CA ALA A 205 -11.26 -25.58 -12.70
C ALA A 205 -10.09 -24.71 -12.23
N ARG A 206 -9.91 -23.53 -12.81
CA ARG A 206 -8.85 -22.59 -12.39
C ARG A 206 -9.03 -22.11 -10.95
N GLU A 207 -10.24 -21.75 -10.57
CA GLU A 207 -10.56 -21.33 -9.20
C GLU A 207 -10.47 -22.49 -8.21
N ALA A 208 -10.86 -23.68 -8.63
CA ALA A 208 -10.69 -24.90 -7.85
C ALA A 208 -9.22 -25.18 -7.54
N LEU A 209 -8.33 -25.01 -8.53
CA LEU A 209 -6.87 -25.12 -8.33
C LEU A 209 -6.35 -24.02 -7.40
N GLN A 210 -6.79 -22.78 -7.57
CA GLN A 210 -6.39 -21.69 -6.67
C GLN A 210 -6.82 -21.97 -5.21
N GLN A 211 -8.02 -22.50 -5.03
CA GLN A 211 -8.54 -22.83 -3.71
C GLN A 211 -7.74 -23.99 -3.07
N TYR A 212 -7.34 -24.98 -3.87
CA TYR A 212 -6.45 -26.06 -3.45
C TYR A 212 -5.09 -25.50 -2.99
N GLU A 213 -4.45 -24.65 -3.79
CA GLU A 213 -3.16 -24.05 -3.45
C GLU A 213 -3.24 -23.15 -2.21
N SER A 214 -4.36 -22.45 -2.03
CA SER A 214 -4.60 -21.67 -0.80
C SER A 214 -4.70 -22.56 0.43
N CYS A 215 -5.43 -23.67 0.34
CA CYS A 215 -5.53 -24.65 1.42
C CYS A 215 -4.18 -25.29 1.73
N ARG A 216 -3.43 -25.72 0.71
CA ARG A 216 -2.11 -26.31 0.88
C ARG A 216 -1.15 -25.39 1.61
N ARG A 217 -1.09 -24.10 1.20
CA ARG A 217 -0.24 -23.09 1.86
C ARG A 217 -0.65 -22.83 3.31
N MET A 218 -1.94 -22.81 3.60
CA MET A 218 -2.45 -22.68 4.95
C MET A 218 -2.04 -23.87 5.83
N LEU A 219 -2.18 -25.11 5.31
CA LEU A 219 -1.81 -26.32 6.04
C LEU A 219 -0.29 -26.38 6.29
N GLU A 220 0.52 -26.19 5.26
CA GLU A 220 1.98 -26.28 5.35
C GLU A 220 2.60 -25.11 6.11
N GLY A 221 2.13 -23.86 5.87
CA GLY A 221 2.73 -22.65 6.39
C GLY A 221 2.25 -22.25 7.79
N GLN A 222 0.97 -22.46 8.11
CA GLN A 222 0.38 -21.99 9.38
C GLN A 222 0.12 -23.14 10.38
N LEU A 223 -0.20 -24.33 9.90
CA LEU A 223 -0.50 -25.48 10.74
C LEU A 223 0.61 -26.53 10.77
N GLY A 224 1.65 -26.38 9.94
CA GLY A 224 2.75 -27.37 9.84
C GLY A 224 2.29 -28.76 9.39
N ALA A 225 1.08 -28.87 8.78
CA ALA A 225 0.45 -30.10 8.39
C ALA A 225 0.57 -30.35 6.88
N ARG A 226 0.62 -31.62 6.48
CA ARG A 226 0.56 -31.98 5.04
C ARG A 226 -0.89 -32.09 4.57
N PRO A 227 -1.17 -31.79 3.29
CA PRO A 227 -2.47 -32.02 2.68
C PRO A 227 -2.98 -33.44 2.92
N SER A 228 -4.25 -33.57 3.29
CA SER A 228 -4.88 -34.88 3.47
C SER A 228 -5.10 -35.58 2.12
N SER A 229 -5.27 -36.90 2.16
CA SER A 229 -5.64 -37.69 0.95
C SER A 229 -6.98 -37.26 0.35
N ALA A 230 -7.87 -36.62 1.11
CA ALA A 230 -9.13 -36.07 0.65
C ALA A 230 -8.91 -34.80 -0.19
N LEU A 231 -8.03 -33.91 0.24
CA LEU A 231 -7.66 -32.71 -0.50
C LEU A 231 -6.92 -33.06 -1.80
N GLU A 232 -6.00 -34.04 -1.77
CA GLU A 232 -5.33 -34.53 -2.98
C GLU A 232 -6.29 -35.20 -3.97
N ARG A 233 -7.29 -35.93 -3.49
CA ARG A 233 -8.37 -36.48 -4.36
C ARG A 233 -9.23 -35.38 -4.97
N ALA A 234 -9.56 -34.35 -4.22
CA ALA A 234 -10.30 -33.20 -4.74
C ALA A 234 -9.53 -32.48 -5.85
N ARG A 235 -8.19 -32.33 -5.70
CA ARG A 235 -7.28 -31.83 -6.73
C ARG A 235 -7.28 -32.71 -7.99
N ALA A 236 -7.14 -34.03 -7.82
CA ALA A 236 -7.11 -34.99 -8.93
C ALA A 236 -8.45 -34.98 -9.71
N ALA A 237 -9.56 -34.77 -9.05
CA ALA A 237 -10.88 -34.65 -9.64
C ALA A 237 -11.05 -33.42 -10.53
N ILE A 238 -10.30 -32.34 -10.32
CA ILE A 238 -10.36 -31.12 -11.14
C ILE A 238 -9.96 -31.40 -12.60
N GLY A 239 -9.08 -32.38 -12.84
CA GLY A 239 -8.61 -32.75 -14.19
C GLY A 239 -9.39 -33.90 -14.86
N SER A 240 -10.26 -34.64 -14.13
CA SER A 240 -10.91 -35.86 -14.61
C SER A 240 -12.36 -35.69 -15.04
N SER A 241 -12.97 -34.57 -14.80
CA SER A 241 -14.32 -34.23 -15.29
C SER A 241 -14.26 -33.74 -16.73
N ARG A 242 -14.12 -34.70 -17.64
CA ARG A 242 -14.36 -34.48 -19.08
C ARG A 242 -15.83 -34.76 -19.37
N PRO A 243 -16.66 -33.78 -19.67
CA PRO A 243 -17.97 -34.06 -20.27
C PRO A 243 -17.73 -34.52 -21.72
N ALA A 244 -18.24 -35.66 -22.08
CA ALA A 244 -18.50 -36.03 -23.47
C ALA A 244 -19.53 -35.00 -24.01
N GLU A 245 -19.20 -34.34 -25.10
CA GLU A 245 -19.86 -33.19 -25.75
C GLU A 245 -19.20 -31.84 -25.51
N THR A 246 -17.99 -31.66 -26.02
CA THR A 246 -17.30 -30.36 -26.01
C THR A 246 -16.75 -29.98 -27.39
N ASP A 247 -17.58 -30.18 -28.45
CA ASP A 247 -17.30 -29.46 -29.70
C ASP A 247 -18.24 -28.25 -29.91
N ALA A 248 -19.14 -28.00 -28.96
CA ALA A 248 -20.04 -26.83 -28.99
C ALA A 248 -19.64 -25.72 -27.99
N LEU A 249 -18.76 -25.97 -27.00
CA LEU A 249 -18.42 -24.99 -25.94
C LEU A 249 -17.09 -24.25 -26.18
N SER A 250 -16.39 -24.57 -27.26
CA SER A 250 -15.29 -23.72 -27.75
C SER A 250 -15.80 -22.44 -28.43
N ARG A 251 -17.13 -22.24 -28.50
CA ARG A 251 -17.77 -21.05 -29.07
C ARG A 251 -18.76 -20.34 -28.17
N VAL A 252 -18.68 -20.57 -26.86
CA VAL A 252 -19.34 -19.72 -25.86
C VAL A 252 -18.24 -18.98 -25.04
N ALA A 253 -17.45 -18.18 -25.75
CA ALA A 253 -17.34 -16.79 -25.37
C ALA A 253 -18.80 -16.33 -25.20
N ALA A 254 -19.19 -15.91 -23.98
CA ALA A 254 -20.49 -15.30 -23.74
C ALA A 254 -20.79 -14.35 -24.92
N PRO A 255 -22.02 -14.35 -25.47
CA PRO A 255 -22.32 -13.39 -26.49
C PRO A 255 -22.05 -12.02 -25.82
N ARG A 256 -21.00 -11.39 -26.29
CA ARG A 256 -20.88 -9.96 -26.12
C ARG A 256 -22.13 -9.42 -26.80
N THR A 257 -23.18 -9.11 -26.06
CA THR A 257 -24.14 -8.10 -26.47
C THR A 257 -23.37 -6.80 -26.46
N SER A 258 -22.38 -6.73 -27.34
CA SER A 258 -21.75 -5.48 -27.70
C SER A 258 -22.87 -4.66 -28.32
N VAL A 259 -23.29 -3.59 -27.67
CA VAL A 259 -23.79 -2.44 -28.42
C VAL A 259 -22.83 -2.30 -29.60
N PRO A 260 -23.28 -2.31 -30.85
CA PRO A 260 -22.40 -2.29 -32.01
C PRO A 260 -21.45 -1.12 -31.83
N MET A 261 -20.17 -1.42 -31.68
CA MET A 261 -19.16 -0.38 -31.52
C MET A 261 -19.12 0.42 -32.82
N ALA A 262 -19.20 1.73 -32.72
CA ALA A 262 -19.18 2.60 -33.90
C ALA A 262 -17.97 2.27 -34.78
N PRO A 263 -18.14 2.19 -36.10
CA PRO A 263 -17.04 1.89 -37.02
C PRO A 263 -15.93 2.94 -36.87
N LEU A 264 -14.70 2.52 -37.05
CA LEU A 264 -13.55 3.45 -37.05
C LEU A 264 -13.45 4.10 -38.45
N ALA A 265 -14.16 5.20 -38.63
CA ALA A 265 -14.22 5.93 -39.88
C ALA A 265 -13.08 6.98 -39.96
N GLY A 266 -12.55 7.26 -41.16
CA GLY A 266 -11.66 8.38 -41.49
C GLY A 266 -10.28 8.34 -40.82
N ARG A 267 -9.78 7.18 -40.33
CA ARG A 267 -8.48 7.04 -39.64
C ARG A 267 -7.53 6.07 -40.38
N ALA A 268 -7.56 6.07 -41.70
CA ALA A 268 -6.76 5.12 -42.47
C ALA A 268 -5.25 5.30 -42.26
N SER A 269 -4.74 6.52 -42.24
CA SER A 269 -3.32 6.83 -42.04
C SER A 269 -2.83 6.41 -40.65
N GLU A 270 -3.62 6.68 -39.61
CA GLU A 270 -3.29 6.30 -38.22
C GLU A 270 -3.32 4.78 -38.07
N ARG A 271 -4.28 4.09 -38.70
CA ARG A 271 -4.36 2.63 -38.69
C ARG A 271 -3.17 1.99 -39.38
N ASP A 272 -2.74 2.53 -40.53
CA ASP A 272 -1.54 2.04 -41.26
C ASP A 272 -0.29 2.19 -40.39
N GLN A 273 -0.15 3.29 -39.67
CA GLN A 273 0.97 3.54 -38.78
C GLN A 273 0.92 2.58 -37.55
N ILE A 274 -0.25 2.29 -37.03
CA ILE A 274 -0.44 1.29 -35.97
C ILE A 274 -0.08 -0.09 -36.48
N ALA A 275 -0.58 -0.48 -37.67
CA ALA A 275 -0.28 -1.78 -38.28
C ALA A 275 1.24 -1.96 -38.51
N ALA A 276 1.92 -0.91 -38.94
CA ALA A 276 3.40 -0.93 -39.07
C ALA A 276 4.10 -1.12 -37.71
N ALA A 277 3.62 -0.48 -36.67
CA ALA A 277 4.17 -0.66 -35.30
C ALA A 277 3.92 -2.08 -34.75
N VAL A 278 2.72 -2.64 -34.97
CA VAL A 278 2.38 -4.03 -34.61
C VAL A 278 3.26 -5.00 -35.41
N ALA A 279 3.45 -4.80 -36.72
CA ALA A 279 4.33 -5.63 -37.53
C ALA A 279 5.79 -5.59 -37.06
N ALA A 280 6.29 -4.44 -36.62
CA ALA A 280 7.62 -4.31 -36.01
C ALA A 280 7.73 -5.09 -34.71
N ALA A 281 6.69 -5.09 -33.85
CA ALA A 281 6.65 -5.88 -32.63
C ALA A 281 6.62 -7.39 -32.92
N VAL A 282 5.86 -7.85 -33.91
CA VAL A 282 5.87 -9.24 -34.38
C VAL A 282 7.26 -9.68 -34.80
N ALA A 283 7.97 -8.82 -35.51
CA ALA A 283 9.33 -9.09 -35.99
C ALA A 283 10.40 -9.01 -34.88
N GLY A 284 10.03 -8.67 -33.64
CA GLY A 284 10.96 -8.46 -32.52
C GLY A 284 11.88 -7.22 -32.75
N ARG A 285 11.37 -6.21 -33.40
CA ARG A 285 12.10 -4.96 -33.74
C ARG A 285 11.35 -3.72 -33.29
N SER A 286 10.43 -3.87 -32.31
CA SER A 286 9.71 -2.71 -31.76
C SER A 286 10.68 -1.73 -31.10
N ARG A 287 10.74 -0.53 -31.59
CA ARG A 287 11.56 0.56 -31.04
C ARG A 287 10.72 1.78 -30.69
N ASP A 288 9.59 1.92 -31.35
CA ASP A 288 8.77 3.11 -31.29
C ASP A 288 7.71 3.00 -30.19
N PHE A 289 7.52 4.10 -29.46
CA PHE A 289 6.38 4.39 -28.66
C PHE A 289 5.29 5.01 -29.53
N VAL A 290 4.14 4.37 -29.61
CA VAL A 290 2.98 4.96 -30.29
C VAL A 290 2.33 5.93 -29.30
N TRP A 291 2.35 7.20 -29.61
CA TRP A 291 1.86 8.29 -28.77
C TRP A 291 0.69 9.00 -29.43
N ILE A 292 -0.53 8.74 -28.93
CA ILE A 292 -1.77 9.26 -29.51
C ILE A 292 -2.23 10.45 -28.68
N THR A 293 -2.28 11.64 -29.30
CA THR A 293 -2.78 12.84 -28.65
C THR A 293 -3.98 13.43 -29.39
N GLY A 294 -4.74 14.27 -28.71
CA GLY A 294 -5.88 14.98 -29.30
C GLY A 294 -6.90 15.40 -28.24
N GLU A 295 -7.95 16.07 -28.66
CA GLU A 295 -9.00 16.59 -27.81
C GLU A 295 -9.87 15.50 -27.15
N PRO A 296 -10.60 15.81 -26.08
CA PRO A 296 -11.59 14.90 -25.51
C PRO A 296 -12.64 14.51 -26.55
N GLY A 297 -12.95 13.20 -26.66
CA GLY A 297 -13.95 12.69 -27.58
C GLY A 297 -13.46 12.44 -29.02
N ILE A 298 -12.24 12.84 -29.40
CA ILE A 298 -11.70 12.75 -30.77
C ILE A 298 -11.39 11.31 -31.24
N GLY A 299 -11.40 10.32 -30.32
CA GLY A 299 -11.24 8.90 -30.67
C GLY A 299 -9.91 8.27 -30.22
N LYS A 300 -9.11 8.88 -29.33
CA LYS A 300 -7.85 8.30 -28.81
C LYS A 300 -8.01 6.89 -28.27
N THR A 301 -8.92 6.72 -27.31
CA THR A 301 -9.22 5.41 -26.71
C THR A 301 -9.64 4.39 -27.76
N ARG A 302 -10.39 4.80 -28.79
CA ARG A 302 -10.83 3.91 -29.88
C ARG A 302 -9.66 3.44 -30.74
N LEU A 303 -8.66 4.31 -30.98
CA LEU A 303 -7.43 3.90 -31.66
C LEU A 303 -6.53 3.02 -30.80
N LEU A 304 -6.51 3.22 -29.48
CA LEU A 304 -5.83 2.31 -28.56
C LEU A 304 -6.52 0.94 -28.52
N GLU A 305 -7.85 0.88 -28.61
CA GLU A 305 -8.60 -0.37 -28.79
C GLU A 305 -8.27 -1.05 -30.12
N GLU A 306 -8.06 -0.29 -31.22
CA GLU A 306 -7.60 -0.85 -32.50
C GLU A 306 -6.22 -1.49 -32.38
N VAL A 307 -5.29 -0.88 -31.60
CA VAL A 307 -3.98 -1.51 -31.28
C VAL A 307 -4.22 -2.85 -30.58
N ALA A 308 -5.11 -2.88 -29.58
CA ALA A 308 -5.47 -4.11 -28.86
C ALA A 308 -6.05 -5.17 -29.79
N ASP A 309 -7.00 -4.79 -30.64
CA ASP A 309 -7.64 -5.69 -31.58
C ASP A 309 -6.64 -6.29 -32.57
N GLN A 310 -5.71 -5.49 -33.11
CA GLN A 310 -4.66 -5.96 -34.00
C GLN A 310 -3.67 -6.91 -33.31
N VAL A 311 -3.31 -6.64 -32.03
CA VAL A 311 -2.45 -7.54 -31.26
C VAL A 311 -3.18 -8.84 -30.92
N HIS A 312 -4.45 -8.79 -30.57
CA HIS A 312 -5.29 -10.00 -30.33
C HIS A 312 -5.47 -10.84 -31.59
N ALA A 313 -5.68 -10.20 -32.76
CA ALA A 313 -5.88 -10.89 -34.04
C ALA A 313 -4.68 -11.80 -34.43
N ILE A 314 -3.49 -11.50 -33.92
CA ILE A 314 -2.27 -12.31 -34.11
C ILE A 314 -1.91 -13.14 -32.86
N ASN A 315 -2.91 -13.44 -32.02
CA ASN A 315 -2.75 -14.18 -30.76
C ASN A 315 -1.71 -13.57 -29.80
N GLY A 316 -1.52 -12.26 -29.83
CA GLY A 316 -0.70 -11.51 -28.88
C GLY A 316 -1.41 -11.28 -27.55
N SER A 317 -0.66 -10.93 -26.51
CA SER A 317 -1.19 -10.56 -25.19
C SER A 317 -1.36 -9.04 -25.11
N VAL A 318 -2.44 -8.57 -24.50
CA VAL A 318 -2.69 -7.14 -24.31
C VAL A 318 -2.78 -6.83 -22.83
N LEU A 319 -2.01 -5.84 -22.40
CA LEU A 319 -2.00 -5.30 -21.05
C LEU A 319 -2.53 -3.86 -21.13
N GLN A 320 -3.55 -3.54 -20.35
CA GLN A 320 -4.20 -2.24 -20.41
C GLN A 320 -4.20 -1.57 -19.03
N GLY A 321 -3.66 -0.35 -18.98
CA GLY A 321 -3.69 0.51 -17.80
C GLY A 321 -4.20 1.90 -18.17
N ARG A 322 -4.75 2.60 -17.18
CA ARG A 322 -5.32 3.91 -17.39
C ARG A 322 -5.05 4.84 -16.22
N GLY A 323 -4.75 6.11 -16.51
CA GLY A 323 -4.66 7.17 -15.53
C GLY A 323 -6.02 7.76 -15.17
N TYR A 324 -6.20 8.15 -13.90
CA TYR A 324 -7.42 8.80 -13.41
C TYR A 324 -7.05 10.00 -12.56
N GLU A 325 -7.76 11.10 -12.74
CA GLU A 325 -7.54 12.33 -11.98
C GLU A 325 -7.63 12.11 -10.45
N ALA A 326 -8.59 11.29 -10.02
CA ALA A 326 -8.78 10.94 -8.61
C ALA A 326 -7.67 10.03 -8.05
N GLU A 327 -7.01 9.27 -8.92
CA GLU A 327 -6.01 8.26 -8.57
C GLU A 327 -4.56 8.71 -8.73
N MET A 328 -4.28 9.96 -9.08
CA MET A 328 -2.91 10.51 -9.11
C MET A 328 -2.17 10.38 -7.77
N VAL A 329 -2.90 10.06 -6.71
CA VAL A 329 -2.40 9.83 -5.35
C VAL A 329 -2.05 8.36 -5.09
N ARG A 330 -2.43 7.45 -6.01
CA ARG A 330 -2.22 6.00 -5.89
C ARG A 330 -0.98 5.60 -6.70
N PRO A 331 0.17 5.36 -6.04
CA PRO A 331 1.39 5.00 -6.76
C PRO A 331 1.17 3.75 -7.61
N PHE A 332 1.66 3.80 -8.85
CA PHE A 332 1.57 2.72 -9.82
C PHE A 332 0.14 2.27 -10.18
N GLY A 333 -0.89 3.07 -9.95
CA GLY A 333 -2.29 2.71 -10.25
C GLY A 333 -2.48 2.09 -11.62
N PRO A 334 -2.11 2.75 -12.73
CA PRO A 334 -2.23 2.23 -14.09
C PRO A 334 -1.49 0.90 -14.34
N TRP A 335 -0.35 0.69 -13.68
CA TRP A 335 0.43 -0.54 -13.78
C TRP A 335 -0.22 -1.69 -13.02
N ILE A 336 -0.78 -1.42 -11.85
CA ILE A 336 -1.53 -2.39 -11.05
C ILE A 336 -2.69 -2.93 -11.90
N ASP A 337 -3.41 -2.05 -12.59
CA ASP A 337 -4.53 -2.43 -13.45
C ASP A 337 -4.05 -3.25 -14.67
N ALA A 338 -2.98 -2.82 -15.33
CA ALA A 338 -2.44 -3.53 -16.48
C ALA A 338 -1.90 -4.93 -16.15
N LEU A 339 -1.27 -5.10 -15.00
CA LEU A 339 -0.56 -6.33 -14.65
C LEU A 339 -1.40 -7.34 -13.85
N ARG A 340 -2.48 -6.91 -13.20
CA ARG A 340 -3.30 -7.74 -12.30
C ARG A 340 -3.76 -9.03 -12.94
N GLY A 341 -4.26 -8.98 -14.18
CA GLY A 341 -4.80 -10.15 -14.88
C GLY A 341 -3.74 -11.20 -15.23
N VAL A 342 -2.52 -10.79 -15.50
CA VAL A 342 -1.43 -11.64 -16.01
C VAL A 342 -0.54 -12.15 -14.86
N ALA A 343 -0.31 -11.32 -13.86
CA ALA A 343 0.55 -11.67 -12.73
C ALA A 343 -0.02 -12.84 -11.90
N LEU A 344 -1.33 -13.03 -11.87
CA LEU A 344 -1.98 -14.18 -11.23
C LEU A 344 -1.62 -15.53 -11.89
N GLY A 345 -1.13 -15.53 -13.13
CA GLY A 345 -0.65 -16.71 -13.85
C GLY A 345 0.82 -17.05 -13.60
N LEU A 346 1.54 -16.26 -12.79
CA LEU A 346 2.94 -16.54 -12.46
C LEU A 346 3.05 -17.73 -11.50
N THR A 347 3.84 -18.71 -11.90
CA THR A 347 4.15 -19.93 -11.11
C THR A 347 5.45 -19.83 -10.35
N ASP A 348 6.33 -18.91 -10.76
CA ASP A 348 7.65 -18.69 -10.23
C ASP A 348 7.58 -17.77 -9.00
N GLU A 349 8.11 -18.26 -7.89
CA GLU A 349 8.04 -17.60 -6.58
C GLU A 349 8.87 -16.31 -6.54
N ALA A 350 10.00 -16.26 -7.23
CA ALA A 350 10.87 -15.08 -7.25
C ALA A 350 10.21 -13.91 -7.99
N SER A 351 9.58 -14.17 -9.13
CA SER A 351 8.82 -13.15 -9.87
C SER A 351 7.57 -12.67 -9.12
N ARG A 352 6.86 -13.60 -8.45
CA ARG A 352 5.71 -13.25 -7.62
C ARG A 352 6.12 -12.37 -6.45
N ALA A 353 7.22 -12.72 -5.81
CA ALA A 353 7.80 -11.98 -4.71
C ALA A 353 8.22 -10.56 -5.12
N ALA A 354 8.88 -10.42 -6.28
CA ALA A 354 9.33 -9.14 -6.78
C ALA A 354 8.16 -8.22 -7.21
N LEU A 355 7.02 -8.78 -7.65
CA LEU A 355 5.82 -8.04 -8.05
C LEU A 355 4.80 -7.84 -6.90
N ALA A 356 4.99 -8.50 -5.76
CA ALA A 356 4.09 -8.41 -4.61
C ALA A 356 3.86 -6.98 -4.09
N PRO A 357 4.85 -6.07 -4.08
CA PRO A 357 4.62 -4.67 -3.69
C PRO A 357 3.57 -3.97 -4.56
N LEU A 358 3.55 -4.24 -5.88
CA LEU A 358 2.50 -3.73 -6.78
C LEU A 358 1.19 -4.49 -6.62
N LEU A 359 1.27 -5.80 -6.47
CA LEU A 359 0.14 -6.73 -6.55
C LEU A 359 0.04 -7.60 -5.29
N PRO A 360 -0.46 -7.06 -4.18
CA PRO A 360 -0.58 -7.77 -2.90
C PRO A 360 -1.31 -9.11 -3.00
N GLY A 361 -2.25 -9.23 -3.93
CA GLY A 361 -2.98 -10.48 -4.21
C GLY A 361 -2.12 -11.67 -4.68
N LEU A 362 -0.82 -11.48 -4.94
CA LEU A 362 0.11 -12.59 -5.24
C LEU A 362 0.50 -13.38 -3.98
N GLY A 363 0.19 -12.91 -2.78
CA GLY A 363 0.27 -13.64 -1.53
C GLY A 363 1.68 -14.05 -1.08
N VAL A 364 2.71 -13.46 -1.65
CA VAL A 364 4.11 -13.73 -1.29
C VAL A 364 4.68 -12.46 -0.67
N HIS A 365 4.74 -12.45 0.66
CA HIS A 365 5.47 -11.38 1.35
C HIS A 365 6.96 -11.75 1.35
N VAL A 366 7.75 -11.13 0.47
CA VAL A 366 9.21 -11.21 0.54
C VAL A 366 9.73 -9.90 1.09
N PRO A 367 10.32 -9.92 2.26
CA PRO A 367 11.00 -8.75 2.81
C PRO A 367 12.18 -8.38 1.90
N GLY A 368 12.28 -7.11 1.50
CA GLY A 368 13.41 -6.57 0.75
C GLY A 368 13.19 -6.46 -0.77
N GLY A 369 12.03 -5.97 -1.19
CA GLY A 369 11.82 -5.53 -2.57
C GLY A 369 12.68 -4.30 -2.89
N ASP A 370 13.31 -4.33 -4.06
CA ASP A 370 14.16 -3.31 -4.65
C ASP A 370 13.36 -2.64 -5.77
N ARG A 371 13.37 -1.30 -5.88
CA ARG A 371 12.69 -0.56 -6.96
C ARG A 371 13.14 -1.06 -8.33
N ASP A 372 14.46 -1.22 -8.52
CA ASP A 372 14.99 -1.71 -9.78
C ASP A 372 14.59 -3.18 -9.98
N ARG A 373 14.58 -3.97 -8.92
CA ARG A 373 14.08 -5.35 -8.94
C ARG A 373 12.59 -5.42 -9.26
N LEU A 374 11.80 -4.47 -8.74
CA LEU A 374 10.40 -4.32 -9.10
C LEU A 374 10.26 -3.96 -10.59
N PHE A 375 11.05 -2.99 -11.05
CA PHE A 375 11.04 -2.55 -12.44
C PHE A 375 11.55 -3.64 -13.38
N GLU A 376 12.64 -4.34 -13.01
CA GLU A 376 13.14 -5.52 -13.71
C GLU A 376 12.11 -6.65 -13.73
N ALA A 377 11.41 -6.91 -12.63
CA ALA A 377 10.37 -7.93 -12.58
C ALA A 377 9.22 -7.63 -13.54
N VAL A 378 8.85 -6.36 -13.71
CA VAL A 378 7.88 -5.94 -14.74
C VAL A 378 8.43 -6.19 -16.14
N VAL A 379 9.68 -5.84 -16.41
CA VAL A 379 10.33 -6.11 -17.71
C VAL A 379 10.41 -7.61 -17.97
N HIS A 380 10.88 -8.40 -17.03
CA HIS A 380 10.93 -9.87 -17.15
C HIS A 380 9.54 -10.49 -17.36
N LEU A 381 8.49 -9.95 -16.72
CA LEU A 381 7.13 -10.39 -16.99
C LEU A 381 6.74 -10.11 -18.44
N LEU A 382 7.02 -8.91 -18.95
CA LEU A 382 6.76 -8.55 -20.36
C LEU A 382 7.55 -9.46 -21.31
N GLU A 383 8.82 -9.74 -21.06
CA GLU A 383 9.66 -10.63 -21.85
C GLU A 383 9.14 -12.08 -21.84
N ARG A 384 8.75 -12.58 -20.69
CA ARG A 384 8.14 -13.92 -20.56
C ARG A 384 6.84 -14.05 -21.36
N LEU A 385 6.03 -13.01 -21.41
CA LEU A 385 4.82 -13.00 -22.23
C LEU A 385 5.15 -13.07 -23.73
N THR A 386 6.35 -12.60 -24.14
CA THR A 386 6.83 -12.70 -25.52
C THR A 386 7.56 -14.01 -25.85
N SER A 387 7.87 -14.86 -24.83
CA SER A 387 8.72 -16.07 -24.98
C SER A 387 8.17 -17.11 -25.96
N ALA A 388 6.83 -17.13 -26.16
CA ALA A 388 6.17 -17.98 -27.17
C ALA A 388 6.22 -17.40 -28.61
N GLY A 389 7.03 -16.37 -28.85
CA GLY A 389 7.10 -15.70 -30.14
C GLY A 389 5.92 -14.76 -30.42
N ARG A 390 5.05 -14.54 -29.45
CA ARG A 390 3.85 -13.70 -29.59
C ARG A 390 4.16 -12.26 -29.16
N PRO A 391 3.61 -11.23 -29.81
CA PRO A 391 3.79 -9.86 -29.38
C PRO A 391 2.97 -9.54 -28.14
N VAL A 392 3.44 -8.56 -27.37
CA VAL A 392 2.71 -7.98 -26.22
C VAL A 392 2.40 -6.52 -26.54
N GLY A 393 1.15 -6.14 -26.43
CA GLY A 393 0.68 -4.74 -26.48
C GLY A 393 0.51 -4.21 -25.06
N LEU A 394 1.33 -3.25 -24.66
CA LEU A 394 1.15 -2.47 -23.43
C LEU A 394 0.46 -1.17 -23.79
N ILE A 395 -0.79 -1.03 -23.38
CA ILE A 395 -1.66 0.10 -23.71
C ILE A 395 -1.93 0.92 -22.46
N LEU A 396 -1.53 2.20 -22.51
CA LEU A 396 -1.64 3.11 -21.36
C LEU A 396 -2.42 4.37 -21.81
N ASP A 397 -3.62 4.55 -21.26
CA ASP A 397 -4.50 5.67 -21.65
C ASP A 397 -4.54 6.76 -20.58
N ASP A 398 -4.83 7.99 -20.98
CA ASP A 398 -4.92 9.18 -20.13
C ASP A 398 -3.63 9.46 -19.31
N LEU A 399 -2.46 9.48 -19.98
CA LEU A 399 -1.16 9.66 -19.32
C LEU A 399 -1.02 10.97 -18.53
N GLN A 400 -1.79 12.00 -18.85
CA GLN A 400 -1.80 13.26 -18.11
C GLN A 400 -2.16 13.05 -16.61
N TRP A 401 -2.79 11.92 -16.26
CA TRP A 401 -3.18 11.55 -14.88
C TRP A 401 -2.24 10.53 -14.22
N PHE A 402 -1.09 10.24 -14.82
CA PHE A 402 -0.14 9.30 -14.23
C PHE A 402 0.63 9.94 -13.08
N ASP A 403 0.80 9.17 -11.99
CA ASP A 403 1.69 9.50 -10.88
C ASP A 403 3.17 9.43 -11.32
N GLU A 404 4.06 10.07 -10.59
CA GLU A 404 5.47 10.16 -10.95
C GLU A 404 6.16 8.79 -10.93
N ALA A 405 5.79 7.92 -10.00
CA ALA A 405 6.32 6.57 -9.91
C ALA A 405 5.90 5.72 -11.13
N SER A 406 4.65 5.86 -11.59
CA SER A 406 4.15 5.22 -12.82
C SER A 406 4.90 5.69 -14.06
N VAL A 407 5.17 6.98 -14.18
CA VAL A 407 5.94 7.54 -15.30
C VAL A 407 7.40 7.05 -15.25
N GLY A 408 7.98 6.96 -14.05
CA GLY A 408 9.34 6.43 -13.86
C GLY A 408 9.45 4.96 -14.31
N LEU A 409 8.48 4.13 -13.95
CA LEU A 409 8.42 2.74 -14.44
C LEU A 409 8.22 2.67 -15.96
N LEU A 410 7.38 3.52 -16.53
CA LEU A 410 7.19 3.59 -17.98
C LEU A 410 8.49 3.96 -18.70
N HIS A 411 9.24 4.92 -18.18
CA HIS A 411 10.55 5.30 -18.73
C HIS A 411 11.55 4.15 -18.68
N PHE A 412 11.60 3.40 -17.56
CA PHE A 412 12.47 2.23 -17.43
C PHE A 412 12.09 1.12 -18.41
N VAL A 413 10.81 0.74 -18.47
CA VAL A 413 10.28 -0.24 -19.42
C VAL A 413 10.58 0.19 -20.86
N ALA A 414 10.36 1.47 -21.16
CA ALA A 414 10.67 2.02 -22.48
C ALA A 414 12.08 1.68 -22.95
N ARG A 415 13.07 1.86 -22.08
CA ARG A 415 14.47 1.59 -22.39
C ARG A 415 14.77 0.10 -22.49
N ALA A 416 14.23 -0.68 -21.57
CA ALA A 416 14.52 -2.12 -21.46
C ALA A 416 13.93 -2.94 -22.61
N VAL A 417 12.68 -2.66 -23.03
CA VAL A 417 12.00 -3.45 -24.08
C VAL A 417 12.31 -3.02 -25.50
N SER A 418 13.26 -2.11 -25.70
CA SER A 418 13.66 -1.64 -27.05
C SER A 418 14.23 -2.78 -27.90
N GLY A 419 13.67 -2.97 -29.09
CA GLY A 419 14.08 -4.05 -29.99
C GLY A 419 13.47 -5.40 -29.64
N SER A 420 12.45 -5.44 -28.82
CA SER A 420 11.72 -6.64 -28.39
C SER A 420 10.38 -6.82 -29.14
N ARG A 421 9.58 -7.81 -28.72
CA ARG A 421 8.21 -8.03 -29.19
C ARG A 421 7.15 -7.29 -28.37
N VAL A 422 7.55 -6.26 -27.62
CA VAL A 422 6.63 -5.43 -26.82
C VAL A 422 6.34 -4.13 -27.57
N LEU A 423 5.09 -3.86 -27.86
CA LEU A 423 4.60 -2.60 -28.39
C LEU A 423 4.02 -1.79 -27.24
N VAL A 424 4.48 -0.55 -27.05
CA VAL A 424 3.89 0.38 -26.09
C VAL A 424 3.09 1.43 -26.84
N ALA A 425 1.82 1.55 -26.50
CA ALA A 425 0.91 2.54 -27.07
C ALA A 425 0.27 3.37 -25.95
N CYS A 426 0.35 4.69 -26.07
CA CYS A 426 -0.07 5.62 -25.04
C CYS A 426 -1.07 6.64 -25.57
N GLY A 427 -2.08 6.99 -24.76
CA GLY A 427 -3.05 8.02 -25.04
C GLY A 427 -2.94 9.20 -24.07
N ALA A 428 -3.02 10.43 -24.58
CA ALA A 428 -3.02 11.62 -23.74
C ALA A 428 -3.83 12.78 -24.35
N ARG A 429 -4.27 13.73 -23.54
CA ARG A 429 -4.97 14.94 -23.97
C ARG A 429 -3.96 16.03 -24.27
N SER A 430 -4.05 16.62 -25.48
CA SER A 430 -3.09 17.62 -25.95
C SER A 430 -2.98 18.84 -25.01
N GLY A 431 -4.07 19.32 -24.45
CA GLY A 431 -4.11 20.53 -23.61
C GLY A 431 -3.81 20.30 -22.11
N GLU A 432 -3.71 19.03 -21.65
CA GLU A 432 -3.53 18.68 -20.24
C GLU A 432 -2.14 18.05 -19.96
N LEU A 433 -1.30 17.89 -20.99
CA LEU A 433 0.01 17.24 -20.85
C LEU A 433 1.04 18.09 -20.11
N ASP A 434 0.99 19.41 -20.31
CA ASP A 434 1.96 20.33 -19.73
C ASP A 434 1.81 20.46 -18.19
N ASP A 435 0.68 20.05 -17.66
CA ASP A 435 0.40 20.05 -16.22
C ASP A 435 1.15 18.90 -15.52
N ASN A 436 1.56 17.85 -16.24
CA ASN A 436 2.30 16.71 -15.70
C ASN A 436 3.77 16.75 -16.13
N GLN A 437 4.62 17.33 -15.28
CA GLN A 437 6.05 17.52 -15.59
C GLN A 437 6.81 16.20 -15.77
N ALA A 438 6.41 15.10 -15.13
CA ALA A 438 7.03 13.79 -15.29
C ALA A 438 6.79 13.27 -16.72
N VAL A 439 5.57 13.40 -17.23
CA VAL A 439 5.20 13.02 -18.60
C VAL A 439 5.90 13.91 -19.63
N VAL A 440 6.04 15.20 -19.34
CA VAL A 440 6.81 16.14 -20.20
C VAL A 440 8.26 15.71 -20.29
N ARG A 441 8.91 15.35 -19.18
CA ARG A 441 10.30 14.84 -19.18
C ARG A 441 10.42 13.55 -19.98
N LEU A 442 9.50 12.58 -19.79
CA LEU A 442 9.47 11.32 -20.54
C LEU A 442 9.33 11.57 -22.05
N THR A 443 8.37 12.41 -22.45
CA THR A 443 8.12 12.73 -23.87
C THR A 443 9.36 13.36 -24.52
N ARG A 444 10.02 14.26 -23.80
CA ARG A 444 11.26 14.91 -24.28
C ARG A 444 12.39 13.90 -24.47
N ALA A 445 12.56 12.97 -23.50
CA ALA A 445 13.57 11.93 -23.59
C ALA A 445 13.32 11.00 -24.79
N LEU A 446 12.09 10.47 -24.93
CA LEU A 446 11.72 9.58 -26.05
C LEU A 446 11.82 10.26 -27.42
N ARG A 447 11.52 11.57 -27.49
CA ARG A 447 11.70 12.35 -28.72
C ARG A 447 13.17 12.57 -29.02
N GLY A 448 14.01 12.84 -28.03
CA GLY A 448 15.46 12.97 -28.18
C GLY A 448 16.11 11.68 -28.68
N ASP A 449 15.63 10.54 -28.26
CA ASP A 449 16.09 9.20 -28.68
C ASP A 449 15.54 8.79 -30.07
N GLY A 450 14.68 9.59 -30.70
CA GLY A 450 14.04 9.26 -31.99
C GLY A 450 13.07 8.08 -31.90
N ARG A 451 12.49 7.82 -30.71
CA ARG A 451 11.66 6.67 -30.42
C ARG A 451 10.17 6.98 -30.26
N LEU A 452 9.79 8.23 -30.46
CA LEU A 452 8.41 8.67 -30.30
C LEU A 452 7.70 8.69 -31.65
N ARG A 453 6.76 7.79 -31.90
CA ARG A 453 5.84 7.83 -33.03
C ARG A 453 4.59 8.59 -32.60
N HIS A 454 4.54 9.88 -32.87
CA HIS A 454 3.47 10.75 -32.43
C HIS A 454 2.34 10.78 -33.47
N LEU A 455 1.11 10.44 -33.02
CA LEU A 455 -0.13 10.52 -33.79
C LEU A 455 -1.00 11.61 -33.15
N SER A 456 -1.02 12.79 -33.71
CA SER A 456 -1.92 13.88 -33.34
C SER A 456 -3.24 13.70 -34.07
N LEU A 457 -4.35 13.53 -33.33
CA LEU A 457 -5.65 13.31 -33.92
C LEU A 457 -6.36 14.64 -34.17
N GLU A 458 -6.57 14.92 -35.41
CA GLU A 458 -7.38 16.06 -35.87
C GLU A 458 -8.87 15.70 -35.94
N PRO A 459 -9.79 16.67 -35.98
CA PRO A 459 -11.22 16.46 -36.26
C PRO A 459 -11.42 15.60 -37.51
N LEU A 460 -12.47 14.76 -37.52
CA LEU A 460 -12.85 13.97 -38.69
C LEU A 460 -13.39 14.87 -39.80
N ASP A 461 -13.12 14.49 -41.03
CA ASP A 461 -13.72 15.15 -42.18
C ASP A 461 -15.21 14.79 -42.33
N THR A 462 -15.91 15.53 -43.17
CA THR A 462 -17.36 15.35 -43.41
C THR A 462 -17.69 13.94 -43.89
N ALA A 463 -16.88 13.34 -44.75
CA ALA A 463 -17.14 12.03 -45.33
C ALA A 463 -17.01 10.93 -44.28
N ALA A 464 -16.01 11.01 -43.43
CA ALA A 464 -15.81 10.10 -42.31
C ALA A 464 -16.93 10.20 -41.24
N LEU A 465 -17.37 11.43 -40.93
CA LEU A 465 -18.50 11.64 -40.03
C LEU A 465 -19.80 11.09 -40.59
N GLU A 466 -20.05 11.26 -41.89
CA GLU A 466 -21.23 10.65 -42.52
C GLU A 466 -21.22 9.12 -42.44
N GLU A 467 -20.06 8.49 -42.71
CA GLU A 467 -19.86 7.07 -42.58
C GLU A 467 -20.17 6.60 -41.14
N LEU A 468 -19.63 7.34 -40.16
CA LEU A 468 -19.81 7.06 -38.74
C LEU A 468 -21.29 7.12 -38.32
N VAL A 469 -21.97 8.21 -38.69
CA VAL A 469 -23.39 8.43 -38.34
C VAL A 469 -24.30 7.40 -39.03
N LYS A 470 -24.08 7.08 -40.30
CA LYS A 470 -24.81 6.05 -41.04
C LYS A 470 -24.62 4.67 -40.42
N GLY A 471 -23.47 4.38 -39.84
CA GLY A 471 -23.21 3.12 -39.14
C GLY A 471 -23.92 2.98 -37.78
N ILE A 472 -24.46 4.07 -37.21
CA ILE A 472 -25.14 4.06 -35.90
C ILE A 472 -26.65 3.89 -36.07
N SER A 473 -27.24 4.61 -37.00
CA SER A 473 -28.69 4.58 -37.22
C SER A 473 -29.05 4.93 -38.66
N THR A 474 -29.95 4.13 -39.22
CA THR A 474 -30.57 4.38 -40.54
C THR A 474 -31.79 5.29 -40.35
N GLY A 475 -31.86 6.39 -41.09
CA GLY A 475 -33.02 7.30 -41.06
C GLY A 475 -32.84 8.56 -40.19
N VAL A 476 -31.64 8.86 -39.76
CA VAL A 476 -31.29 10.07 -39.00
C VAL A 476 -30.90 11.20 -39.98
N ASP A 477 -31.18 12.43 -39.61
CA ASP A 477 -30.65 13.60 -40.35
C ASP A 477 -29.09 13.67 -40.16
N VAL A 478 -28.42 13.05 -41.14
CA VAL A 478 -26.94 12.92 -41.16
C VAL A 478 -26.30 14.30 -41.29
N ASN A 479 -26.85 15.20 -42.11
CA ASN A 479 -26.29 16.52 -42.34
C ASN A 479 -26.26 17.35 -41.05
N ARG A 480 -27.31 17.26 -40.26
CA ARG A 480 -27.40 17.96 -38.98
C ARG A 480 -26.35 17.39 -37.98
N ALA A 481 -26.28 16.06 -37.84
CA ALA A 481 -25.29 15.43 -36.93
C ALA A 481 -23.86 15.78 -37.32
N VAL A 482 -23.54 15.84 -38.60
CA VAL A 482 -22.23 16.20 -39.12
C VAL A 482 -21.89 17.68 -38.86
N THR A 483 -22.81 18.60 -39.13
CA THR A 483 -22.60 20.03 -38.97
C THR A 483 -22.46 20.44 -37.50
N GLU A 484 -23.34 19.92 -36.63
CA GLU A 484 -23.32 20.27 -35.19
C GLU A 484 -22.17 19.59 -34.40
N SER A 485 -21.54 18.57 -34.96
CA SER A 485 -20.43 17.86 -34.28
C SER A 485 -19.06 18.52 -34.43
N GLU A 486 -18.90 19.48 -35.34
CA GLU A 486 -17.65 20.18 -35.62
C GLU A 486 -16.44 19.26 -35.85
N GLY A 487 -16.68 18.08 -36.42
CA GLY A 487 -15.61 17.10 -36.66
C GLY A 487 -15.34 16.15 -35.49
N ASN A 488 -15.99 16.32 -34.33
CA ASN A 488 -15.76 15.47 -33.17
C ASN A 488 -16.63 14.20 -33.25
N PRO A 489 -16.00 12.99 -33.32
CA PRO A 489 -16.73 11.73 -33.48
C PRO A 489 -17.75 11.46 -32.37
N LEU A 490 -17.39 11.77 -31.12
CA LEU A 490 -18.27 11.52 -29.96
C LEU A 490 -19.52 12.40 -30.04
N PHE A 491 -19.39 13.64 -30.48
CA PHE A 491 -20.50 14.56 -30.68
C PHE A 491 -21.43 14.04 -31.77
N ALA A 492 -20.88 13.64 -32.90
CA ALA A 492 -21.65 13.06 -33.99
C ALA A 492 -22.46 11.82 -33.54
N ILE A 493 -21.84 10.94 -32.75
CA ILE A 493 -22.50 9.74 -32.21
C ILE A 493 -23.66 10.10 -31.25
N GLU A 494 -23.46 11.02 -30.33
CA GLU A 494 -24.49 11.38 -29.37
C GLU A 494 -25.63 12.17 -30.00
N ILE A 495 -25.35 13.05 -30.96
CA ILE A 495 -26.39 13.74 -31.76
C ILE A 495 -27.21 12.74 -32.59
N ALA A 496 -26.52 11.81 -33.28
CA ALA A 496 -27.19 10.77 -34.05
C ALA A 496 -28.10 9.88 -33.18
N ARG A 497 -27.66 9.51 -32.00
CA ARG A 497 -28.45 8.74 -31.03
C ARG A 497 -29.68 9.53 -30.51
N ALA A 498 -29.52 10.83 -30.27
CA ALA A 498 -30.62 11.70 -29.85
C ALA A 498 -31.66 11.84 -30.93
N LEU A 499 -31.27 12.09 -32.19
CA LEU A 499 -32.15 12.17 -33.33
C LEU A 499 -32.89 10.83 -33.60
N ALA A 500 -32.21 9.69 -33.44
CA ALA A 500 -32.82 8.37 -33.60
C ALA A 500 -33.97 8.06 -32.60
N ARG A 501 -33.94 8.71 -31.43
CA ARG A 501 -34.98 8.60 -30.42
C ARG A 501 -36.18 9.50 -30.65
N GLY A 502 -36.20 10.28 -31.70
CA GLY A 502 -37.28 11.20 -32.05
C GLY A 502 -37.35 12.43 -31.13
N GLY A 503 -36.32 12.69 -30.36
CA GLY A 503 -36.20 13.90 -29.55
C GLY A 503 -35.83 15.10 -30.38
N ALA A 504 -36.49 16.26 -30.14
CA ALA A 504 -35.95 17.51 -30.60
C ALA A 504 -34.61 17.72 -29.84
N VAL A 505 -33.50 17.93 -30.56
CA VAL A 505 -32.22 18.25 -29.94
C VAL A 505 -32.34 19.67 -29.37
N PHE A 506 -32.64 19.76 -28.07
CA PHE A 506 -32.77 21.04 -27.35
C PHE A 506 -31.45 21.53 -26.73
N SER A 507 -30.37 20.77 -26.89
CA SER A 507 -29.08 21.14 -26.30
C SER A 507 -28.03 21.32 -27.37
N GLU A 508 -27.39 22.48 -27.35
CA GLU A 508 -26.26 22.83 -28.20
C GLU A 508 -24.94 22.22 -27.71
N THR A 509 -24.97 21.49 -26.58
CA THR A 509 -23.77 20.91 -25.97
C THR A 509 -23.89 19.41 -25.78
N VAL A 510 -22.76 18.68 -25.94
CA VAL A 510 -22.67 17.23 -25.66
C VAL A 510 -23.08 16.89 -24.24
N GLU A 511 -22.73 17.75 -23.29
CA GLU A 511 -23.12 17.56 -21.91
C GLU A 511 -24.63 17.52 -21.75
N GLY A 512 -25.36 18.43 -22.39
CA GLY A 512 -26.81 18.44 -22.39
C GLY A 512 -27.43 17.19 -23.02
N LEU A 513 -26.86 16.66 -24.10
CA LEU A 513 -27.31 15.39 -24.70
C LEU A 513 -27.06 14.20 -23.80
N ILE A 514 -25.96 14.19 -23.06
CA ILE A 514 -25.65 13.16 -22.07
C ILE A 514 -26.61 13.25 -20.89
N ILE A 515 -26.91 14.47 -20.40
CA ILE A 515 -27.85 14.72 -19.32
C ILE A 515 -29.25 14.21 -19.70
N ASP A 516 -29.71 14.53 -20.92
CA ASP A 516 -30.97 14.00 -21.44
C ASP A 516 -31.00 12.47 -21.44
N ARG A 517 -29.92 11.82 -21.88
CA ARG A 517 -29.80 10.37 -21.88
C ARG A 517 -29.84 9.79 -20.45
N LEU A 518 -29.22 10.43 -19.46
CA LEU A 518 -29.25 10.03 -18.06
C LEU A 518 -30.66 10.21 -17.46
N SER A 519 -31.46 11.20 -17.92
CA SER A 519 -32.81 11.46 -17.44
C SER A 519 -33.80 10.31 -17.81
N HIS A 520 -33.49 9.59 -18.88
CA HIS A 520 -34.32 8.45 -19.37
C HIS A 520 -34.01 7.12 -18.70
N LEU A 521 -33.13 7.07 -17.72
CA LEU A 521 -32.88 5.90 -16.91
C LEU A 521 -34.04 5.61 -15.96
N ASN A 522 -34.27 4.33 -15.66
CA ASN A 522 -35.20 3.97 -14.59
C ASN A 522 -34.67 4.49 -13.23
N GLU A 523 -35.53 4.58 -12.24
CA GLU A 523 -35.20 5.17 -10.93
C GLU A 523 -34.00 4.50 -10.25
N ARG A 524 -33.89 3.15 -10.31
CA ARG A 524 -32.81 2.39 -9.70
C ARG A 524 -31.46 2.68 -10.36
N ALA A 525 -31.39 2.61 -11.68
CA ALA A 525 -30.20 2.93 -12.45
C ALA A 525 -29.78 4.39 -12.26
N ARG A 526 -30.75 5.32 -12.25
CA ARG A 526 -30.51 6.74 -12.01
C ARG A 526 -29.95 7.02 -10.62
N ASN A 527 -30.42 6.29 -9.61
CA ASN A 527 -29.90 6.41 -8.24
C ASN A 527 -28.51 5.78 -8.07
N LEU A 528 -28.11 4.84 -8.93
CA LEU A 528 -26.79 4.19 -8.89
C LEU A 528 -25.69 5.04 -9.55
N VAL A 529 -26.04 5.77 -10.62
CA VAL A 529 -25.07 6.59 -11.40
C VAL A 529 -24.23 7.55 -10.56
N PRO A 530 -24.77 8.28 -9.56
CA PRO A 530 -23.98 9.18 -8.71
C PRO A 530 -22.82 8.47 -7.98
N TRP A 531 -23.06 7.26 -7.48
CA TRP A 531 -22.05 6.46 -6.78
C TRP A 531 -20.97 5.98 -7.74
N ALA A 532 -21.38 5.45 -8.89
CA ALA A 532 -20.46 5.04 -9.94
C ALA A 532 -19.59 6.21 -10.43
N ALA A 533 -20.21 7.38 -10.67
CA ALA A 533 -19.52 8.57 -11.15
C ALA A 533 -18.51 9.14 -10.13
N ALA A 534 -18.81 9.03 -8.84
CA ALA A 534 -17.93 9.46 -7.76
C ALA A 534 -16.77 8.48 -7.51
N LEU A 535 -17.01 7.17 -7.68
CA LEU A 535 -15.96 6.15 -7.60
C LEU A 535 -14.89 6.31 -8.69
N GLY A 536 -15.28 6.87 -9.83
CA GLY A 536 -14.37 7.08 -10.93
C GLY A 536 -14.90 6.55 -12.25
N ARG A 537 -14.01 6.38 -13.23
CA ARG A 537 -14.38 5.85 -14.54
C ARG A 537 -14.56 4.34 -14.52
N SER A 538 -13.75 3.65 -13.73
CA SER A 538 -13.83 2.21 -13.47
C SER A 538 -14.29 1.95 -12.05
N PHE A 539 -15.20 1.01 -11.84
CA PHE A 539 -15.75 0.77 -10.51
C PHE A 539 -16.16 -0.71 -10.32
N SER A 540 -16.06 -1.18 -9.07
CA SER A 540 -16.50 -2.54 -8.69
C SER A 540 -17.97 -2.55 -8.30
N PRO A 541 -18.76 -3.52 -8.83
CA PRO A 541 -20.13 -3.75 -8.38
C PRO A 541 -20.25 -4.04 -6.89
N GLU A 542 -19.23 -4.68 -6.28
CA GLU A 542 -19.23 -4.97 -4.85
C GLU A 542 -19.22 -3.69 -4.02
N ILE A 543 -18.39 -2.71 -4.39
CA ILE A 543 -18.34 -1.40 -3.73
C ILE A 543 -19.66 -0.66 -3.92
N LEU A 544 -20.20 -0.67 -5.15
CA LEU A 544 -21.50 -0.07 -5.43
C LEU A 544 -22.63 -0.69 -4.59
N ARG A 545 -22.62 -2.00 -4.39
CA ARG A 545 -23.59 -2.68 -3.54
C ARG A 545 -23.55 -2.19 -2.11
N VAL A 546 -22.34 -2.06 -1.55
CA VAL A 546 -22.14 -1.60 -0.16
C VAL A 546 -22.68 -0.18 0.02
N VAL A 547 -22.37 0.75 -0.90
CA VAL A 547 -22.73 2.17 -0.74
C VAL A 547 -24.16 2.49 -1.16
N SER A 548 -24.73 1.75 -2.13
CA SER A 548 -26.10 1.98 -2.59
C SER A 548 -27.16 1.31 -1.71
N GLY A 549 -26.76 0.30 -0.94
CA GLY A 549 -27.69 -0.51 -0.13
C GLY A 549 -28.69 -1.35 -0.94
N LEU A 550 -28.49 -1.45 -2.27
CA LEU A 550 -29.36 -2.23 -3.14
C LEU A 550 -29.19 -3.73 -2.89
N ALA A 551 -30.31 -4.47 -2.98
CA ALA A 551 -30.25 -5.92 -2.98
C ALA A 551 -29.48 -6.40 -4.25
N PRO A 552 -28.79 -7.56 -4.21
CA PRO A 552 -28.00 -8.05 -5.34
C PRO A 552 -28.77 -8.10 -6.67
N ALA A 553 -30.01 -8.57 -6.67
CA ALA A 553 -30.83 -8.62 -7.85
C ALA A 553 -31.21 -7.24 -8.41
N GLU A 554 -31.39 -6.25 -7.55
CA GLU A 554 -31.70 -4.88 -7.94
C GLU A 554 -30.45 -4.17 -8.51
N LEU A 555 -29.28 -4.45 -7.95
CA LEU A 555 -28.01 -3.96 -8.48
C LEU A 555 -27.77 -4.51 -9.89
N VAL A 556 -27.94 -5.83 -10.09
CA VAL A 556 -27.76 -6.47 -11.40
C VAL A 556 -28.70 -5.82 -12.41
N ALA A 557 -30.01 -5.69 -12.10
CA ALA A 557 -30.97 -5.06 -12.98
C ALA A 557 -30.64 -3.60 -13.32
N ALA A 558 -30.09 -2.84 -12.36
CA ALA A 558 -29.65 -1.47 -12.58
C ALA A 558 -28.41 -1.43 -13.48
N MET A 559 -27.42 -2.32 -13.26
CA MET A 559 -26.22 -2.43 -14.09
C MET A 559 -26.55 -2.83 -15.53
N GLU A 560 -27.44 -3.83 -15.74
CA GLU A 560 -27.92 -4.24 -17.07
C GLU A 560 -28.64 -3.11 -17.81
N GLU A 561 -29.39 -2.26 -17.09
CA GLU A 561 -29.99 -1.06 -17.70
C GLU A 561 -28.94 -0.07 -18.13
N LEU A 562 -27.91 0.19 -17.30
CA LEU A 562 -26.78 1.08 -17.64
C LEU A 562 -26.00 0.55 -18.85
N GLU A 563 -25.74 -0.74 -18.93
CA GLU A 563 -25.11 -1.37 -20.10
C GLU A 563 -26.00 -1.27 -21.37
N ARG A 564 -27.27 -1.63 -21.27
CA ARG A 564 -28.22 -1.58 -22.39
C ARG A 564 -28.38 -0.17 -22.94
N ARG A 565 -28.28 0.85 -22.06
CA ARG A 565 -28.29 2.24 -22.46
C ARG A 565 -26.90 2.72 -22.92
N GLY A 566 -25.88 1.87 -22.89
CA GLY A 566 -24.48 2.20 -23.26
C GLY A 566 -23.84 3.28 -22.41
N ILE A 567 -24.23 3.41 -21.13
CA ILE A 567 -23.63 4.34 -20.15
C ILE A 567 -22.39 3.69 -19.55
N THR A 568 -22.49 2.41 -19.22
CA THR A 568 -21.37 1.61 -18.72
C THR A 568 -21.13 0.40 -19.60
N ARG A 569 -19.96 -0.21 -19.46
CA ARG A 569 -19.58 -1.48 -20.09
C ARG A 569 -18.73 -2.31 -19.13
N ALA A 570 -18.69 -3.61 -19.30
CA ALA A 570 -17.73 -4.44 -18.57
C ALA A 570 -16.28 -3.99 -18.90
N SER A 571 -15.43 -3.91 -17.90
CA SER A 571 -14.04 -3.48 -18.08
C SER A 571 -13.26 -4.51 -18.88
N ALA A 572 -12.43 -4.05 -19.80
CA ALA A 572 -11.53 -4.93 -20.55
C ALA A 572 -10.34 -5.40 -19.68
N SER A 573 -9.99 -4.64 -18.65
CA SER A 573 -8.83 -4.91 -17.76
C SER A 573 -9.18 -5.81 -16.58
N SER A 574 -10.43 -5.92 -16.19
CA SER A 574 -10.87 -6.73 -15.04
C SER A 574 -12.25 -7.34 -15.27
N SER A 575 -12.37 -8.66 -15.09
CA SER A 575 -13.66 -9.35 -15.19
C SER A 575 -14.67 -8.99 -14.10
N ALA A 576 -14.23 -8.26 -13.07
CA ALA A 576 -15.02 -7.86 -11.90
C ALA A 576 -15.29 -6.36 -11.84
N ALA A 577 -14.91 -5.58 -12.85
CA ALA A 577 -15.10 -4.14 -12.89
C ALA A 577 -15.94 -3.68 -14.10
N TYR A 578 -16.53 -2.51 -13.95
CA TYR A 578 -17.27 -1.82 -14.99
C TYR A 578 -16.67 -0.45 -15.25
N ASP A 579 -16.69 -0.05 -16.53
CA ASP A 579 -16.21 1.27 -16.96
C ASP A 579 -17.39 2.11 -17.48
N PHE A 580 -17.34 3.43 -17.27
CA PHE A 580 -18.14 4.31 -18.10
C PHE A 580 -17.66 4.23 -19.54
N THR A 581 -18.57 4.14 -20.49
CA THR A 581 -18.24 4.06 -21.94
C THR A 581 -17.42 5.26 -22.39
N HIS A 582 -17.69 6.44 -21.83
CA HIS A 582 -16.93 7.68 -22.06
C HIS A 582 -16.79 8.49 -20.77
N ASP A 583 -15.62 9.09 -20.52
CA ASP A 583 -15.38 9.94 -19.36
C ASP A 583 -16.34 11.15 -19.30
N LEU A 584 -16.74 11.67 -20.44
CA LEU A 584 -17.73 12.76 -20.51
C LEU A 584 -19.08 12.37 -19.90
N ILE A 585 -19.49 11.09 -20.00
CA ILE A 585 -20.72 10.60 -19.34
C ILE A 585 -20.55 10.63 -17.82
N ARG A 586 -19.40 10.19 -17.32
CA ARG A 586 -19.07 10.25 -15.90
C ARG A 586 -19.07 11.70 -15.40
N ARG A 587 -18.37 12.59 -16.13
CA ARG A 587 -18.28 14.02 -15.76
C ARG A 587 -19.65 14.68 -15.75
N ALA A 588 -20.48 14.45 -16.77
CA ALA A 588 -21.83 14.98 -16.82
C ALA A 588 -22.69 14.44 -15.67
N ALA A 589 -22.61 13.13 -15.37
CA ALA A 589 -23.32 12.51 -14.26
C ALA A 589 -22.86 13.08 -12.90
N TYR A 590 -21.55 13.24 -12.69
CA TYR A 590 -20.99 13.85 -11.49
C TYR A 590 -21.31 15.34 -11.38
N GLY A 591 -21.31 16.06 -12.51
CA GLY A 591 -21.67 17.48 -12.58
C GLY A 591 -23.10 17.80 -12.13
N GLN A 592 -24.04 16.84 -12.32
CA GLN A 592 -25.43 16.98 -11.85
C GLN A 592 -25.59 16.92 -10.32
N LEU A 593 -24.57 16.46 -9.60
CA LEU A 593 -24.63 16.42 -8.15
C LEU A 593 -24.44 17.81 -7.55
N SER A 594 -25.38 18.24 -6.74
CA SER A 594 -25.17 19.45 -5.90
C SER A 594 -24.03 19.25 -4.91
N ASP A 595 -23.36 20.31 -4.51
CA ASP A 595 -22.24 20.23 -3.57
C ASP A 595 -22.55 19.48 -2.27
N PRO A 596 -23.73 19.66 -1.62
CA PRO A 596 -24.09 18.86 -0.45
C PRO A 596 -24.21 17.36 -0.79
N ARG A 597 -24.76 17.02 -1.97
CA ARG A 597 -24.90 15.61 -2.38
C ARG A 597 -23.55 14.99 -2.71
N ARG A 598 -22.64 15.72 -3.35
CA ARG A 598 -21.25 15.28 -3.59
C ARG A 598 -20.57 14.93 -2.27
N ARG A 599 -20.64 15.83 -1.27
CA ARG A 599 -20.06 15.57 0.05
C ARG A 599 -20.61 14.33 0.71
N ILE A 600 -21.92 14.11 0.68
CA ILE A 600 -22.55 12.91 1.26
C ILE A 600 -22.08 11.64 0.54
N VAL A 601 -22.05 11.65 -0.79
CA VAL A 601 -21.61 10.52 -1.61
C VAL A 601 -20.16 10.19 -1.27
N HIS A 602 -19.25 11.16 -1.29
CA HIS A 602 -17.85 10.92 -0.96
C HIS A 602 -17.64 10.45 0.49
N LEU A 603 -18.38 11.03 1.46
CA LEU A 603 -18.30 10.60 2.86
C LEU A 603 -18.70 9.13 3.04
N GLN A 604 -19.75 8.70 2.39
CA GLN A 604 -20.24 7.32 2.47
C GLN A 604 -19.28 6.36 1.74
N LEU A 605 -18.72 6.76 0.59
CA LEU A 605 -17.67 6.01 -0.11
C LEU A 605 -16.42 5.84 0.76
N ALA A 606 -15.93 6.92 1.37
CA ALA A 606 -14.77 6.87 2.26
C ALA A 606 -14.98 5.86 3.40
N ARG A 607 -16.14 5.91 4.06
CA ARG A 607 -16.47 5.01 5.16
C ARG A 607 -16.66 3.57 4.71
N ALA A 608 -17.24 3.35 3.56
CA ALA A 608 -17.42 2.02 2.99
C ALA A 608 -16.06 1.40 2.61
N LEU A 609 -15.18 2.17 1.96
CA LEU A 609 -13.84 1.71 1.61
C LEU A 609 -12.99 1.44 2.86
N ALA A 610 -13.06 2.32 3.88
CA ALA A 610 -12.34 2.14 5.14
C ALA A 610 -12.84 0.93 5.96
N ALA A 611 -14.06 0.47 5.73
CA ALA A 611 -14.61 -0.73 6.38
C ALA A 611 -14.23 -2.04 5.68
N LEU A 612 -13.65 -1.99 4.47
CA LEU A 612 -13.18 -3.18 3.77
C LEU A 612 -11.87 -3.68 4.38
N PRO A 613 -11.66 -5.02 4.44
CA PRO A 613 -10.38 -5.58 4.84
C PRO A 613 -9.28 -5.12 3.87
N ASP A 614 -8.34 -4.33 4.37
CA ASP A 614 -7.22 -3.80 3.61
C ASP A 614 -5.91 -3.91 4.41
N PRO A 615 -5.37 -5.14 4.62
CA PRO A 615 -4.21 -5.38 5.47
C PRO A 615 -2.93 -4.68 4.98
N GLU A 616 -2.88 -4.30 3.71
CA GLU A 616 -1.71 -3.66 3.10
C GLU A 616 -1.93 -2.17 2.76
N SER A 617 -3.03 -1.60 3.22
CA SER A 617 -3.40 -0.19 2.97
C SER A 617 -3.50 0.16 1.48
N ALA A 618 -3.92 -0.80 0.64
CA ALA A 618 -4.04 -0.62 -0.80
C ALA A 618 -5.12 0.41 -1.18
N LEU A 619 -6.16 0.52 -0.36
CA LEU A 619 -7.28 1.45 -0.54
C LEU A 619 -7.10 2.77 0.22
N ALA A 620 -6.03 2.91 1.01
CA ALA A 620 -5.86 4.08 1.87
C ALA A 620 -5.82 5.40 1.08
N GLY A 621 -5.23 5.41 -0.12
CA GLY A 621 -5.24 6.58 -1.01
C GLY A 621 -6.65 6.99 -1.42
N ASP A 622 -7.48 6.02 -1.81
CA ASP A 622 -8.88 6.26 -2.21
C ASP A 622 -9.71 6.74 -1.00
N VAL A 623 -9.50 6.13 0.17
CA VAL A 623 -10.14 6.57 1.42
C VAL A 623 -9.75 8.01 1.75
N ALA A 624 -8.47 8.38 1.64
CA ALA A 624 -8.00 9.74 1.90
C ALA A 624 -8.64 10.75 0.94
N HIS A 625 -8.72 10.41 -0.35
CA HIS A 625 -9.35 11.24 -1.37
C HIS A 625 -10.84 11.46 -1.08
N HIS A 626 -11.60 10.39 -0.90
CA HIS A 626 -13.03 10.49 -0.66
C HIS A 626 -13.38 11.12 0.69
N ALA A 627 -12.61 10.83 1.74
CA ALA A 627 -12.79 11.48 3.05
C ALA A 627 -12.55 13.00 2.98
N THR A 628 -11.53 13.41 2.20
CA THR A 628 -11.23 14.82 1.95
C THR A 628 -12.42 15.54 1.28
N LEU A 629 -12.97 14.95 0.22
CA LEU A 629 -14.12 15.52 -0.50
C LEU A 629 -15.42 15.42 0.30
N GLY A 630 -15.55 14.41 1.14
CA GLY A 630 -16.66 14.18 2.06
C GLY A 630 -16.64 15.07 3.30
N GLY A 631 -15.50 15.72 3.59
CA GLY A 631 -15.34 16.60 4.76
C GLY A 631 -15.14 15.86 6.08
N ASP A 632 -14.69 14.60 6.07
CA ASP A 632 -14.27 13.84 7.25
C ASP A 632 -12.76 14.00 7.43
N ASP A 633 -12.36 15.15 8.01
CA ASP A 633 -10.95 15.53 8.16
C ASP A 633 -10.14 14.52 8.98
N GLN A 634 -10.76 13.87 9.97
CA GLN A 634 -10.07 12.86 10.77
C GLN A 634 -9.77 11.59 9.94
N LEU A 635 -10.76 11.07 9.25
CA LEU A 635 -10.59 9.89 8.38
C LEU A 635 -9.62 10.19 7.25
N ALA A 636 -9.69 11.39 6.66
CA ALA A 636 -8.77 11.83 5.59
C ALA A 636 -7.32 11.85 6.08
N ALA A 637 -7.04 12.41 7.25
CA ALA A 637 -5.69 12.44 7.82
C ALA A 637 -5.19 11.04 8.21
N GLN A 638 -6.02 10.19 8.80
CA GLN A 638 -5.67 8.81 9.14
C GLN A 638 -5.33 7.99 7.89
N ALA A 639 -6.14 8.11 6.86
CA ALA A 639 -5.91 7.43 5.59
C ALA A 639 -4.67 7.97 4.86
N ALA A 640 -4.40 9.28 4.96
CA ALA A 640 -3.17 9.87 4.42
C ALA A 640 -1.91 9.32 5.11
N VAL A 641 -1.93 9.05 6.42
CA VAL A 641 -0.84 8.36 7.12
C VAL A 641 -0.63 6.96 6.53
N ALA A 642 -1.69 6.14 6.46
CA ALA A 642 -1.58 4.77 5.95
C ALA A 642 -1.12 4.72 4.48
N ALA A 643 -1.64 5.61 3.63
CA ALA A 643 -1.25 5.73 2.23
C ALA A 643 0.20 6.21 2.08
N GLY A 644 0.63 7.18 2.90
CA GLY A 644 1.99 7.70 2.89
C GLY A 644 3.01 6.65 3.33
N GLU A 645 2.74 5.89 4.39
CA GLU A 645 3.58 4.76 4.80
C GLU A 645 3.67 3.68 3.73
N ARG A 646 2.55 3.36 3.06
CA ARG A 646 2.56 2.44 1.92
C ARG A 646 3.43 2.99 0.77
N SER A 647 3.29 4.27 0.44
CA SER A 647 4.05 4.92 -0.63
C SER A 647 5.57 4.86 -0.36
N LEU A 648 5.99 5.08 0.90
CA LEU A 648 7.39 4.90 1.31
C LEU A 648 7.89 3.46 1.04
N ARG A 649 7.09 2.45 1.40
CA ARG A 649 7.42 1.04 1.14
C ARG A 649 7.53 0.71 -0.35
N MET A 650 6.83 1.45 -1.21
CA MET A 650 6.85 1.27 -2.68
C MET A 650 7.82 2.22 -3.38
N PHE A 651 8.71 2.89 -2.66
CA PHE A 651 9.68 3.88 -3.21
C PHE A 651 9.03 5.10 -3.90
N ALA A 652 7.78 5.36 -3.64
CA ALA A 652 7.03 6.49 -4.16
C ALA A 652 7.15 7.68 -3.19
N TYR A 653 8.37 8.21 -3.04
CA TYR A 653 8.69 9.24 -2.05
C TYR A 653 7.97 10.57 -2.32
N VAL A 654 7.83 10.94 -3.59
CA VAL A 654 7.13 12.18 -3.99
C VAL A 654 5.66 12.10 -3.60
N GLU A 655 5.01 10.97 -3.86
CA GLU A 655 3.62 10.71 -3.50
C GLU A 655 3.46 10.62 -1.98
N ALA A 656 4.40 9.98 -1.26
CA ALA A 656 4.40 9.93 0.20
C ALA A 656 4.46 11.34 0.81
N TYR A 657 5.35 12.18 0.29
CA TYR A 657 5.48 13.57 0.71
C TYR A 657 4.20 14.37 0.45
N ALA A 658 3.65 14.28 -0.76
CA ALA A 658 2.41 14.95 -1.14
C ALA A 658 1.20 14.50 -0.30
N LEU A 659 1.12 13.20 0.05
CA LEU A 659 0.10 12.67 0.95
C LEU A 659 0.24 13.23 2.36
N ALA A 660 1.46 13.32 2.88
CA ALA A 660 1.73 13.90 4.19
C ALA A 660 1.30 15.39 4.23
N GLU A 661 1.67 16.18 3.24
CA GLU A 661 1.27 17.59 3.16
C GLU A 661 -0.26 17.75 3.10
N ARG A 662 -0.95 16.97 2.24
CA ARG A 662 -2.42 17.00 2.15
C ARG A 662 -3.08 16.59 3.46
N GLY A 663 -2.53 15.57 4.15
CA GLY A 663 -3.01 15.15 5.47
C GLY A 663 -2.87 16.26 6.52
N MET A 664 -1.74 16.97 6.55
CA MET A 664 -1.50 18.08 7.47
C MET A 664 -2.51 19.23 7.27
N LEU A 665 -2.93 19.51 6.03
CA LEU A 665 -3.97 20.53 5.75
C LEU A 665 -5.34 20.19 6.33
N ARG A 666 -5.60 18.95 6.75
CA ARG A 666 -6.88 18.49 7.32
C ARG A 666 -6.94 18.51 8.84
N LEU A 667 -5.87 18.89 9.52
CA LEU A 667 -5.76 18.76 10.97
C LEU A 667 -6.45 19.89 11.77
N GLY A 668 -6.80 21.00 11.11
CA GLY A 668 -7.20 22.26 11.79
C GLY A 668 -8.36 22.12 12.77
N ASN A 669 -9.39 21.35 12.44
CA ASN A 669 -10.62 21.21 13.23
C ASN A 669 -10.62 20.00 14.18
N LEU A 670 -9.51 19.23 14.26
CA LEU A 670 -9.46 18.03 15.05
C LEU A 670 -9.24 18.32 16.55
N PRO A 671 -9.71 17.45 17.45
CA PRO A 671 -9.40 17.53 18.88
C PRO A 671 -7.89 17.57 19.12
N LYS A 672 -7.41 18.43 20.06
CA LYS A 672 -5.98 18.71 20.28
C LYS A 672 -5.12 17.44 20.29
N ARG A 673 -5.51 16.41 21.05
CA ARG A 673 -4.72 15.16 21.14
C ARG A 673 -4.67 14.38 19.83
N THR A 674 -5.78 14.26 19.11
CA THR A 674 -5.86 13.58 17.81
C THR A 674 -5.04 14.34 16.77
N ARG A 675 -5.15 15.66 16.74
CA ARG A 675 -4.38 16.54 15.86
C ARG A 675 -2.88 16.35 16.05
N ILE A 676 -2.39 16.38 17.29
CA ILE A 676 -0.97 16.20 17.59
C ILE A 676 -0.47 14.83 17.10
N ARG A 677 -1.20 13.75 17.39
CA ARG A 677 -0.83 12.40 16.97
C ARG A 677 -0.72 12.25 15.46
N LEU A 678 -1.75 12.70 14.76
CA LEU A 678 -1.78 12.61 13.30
C LEU A 678 -0.73 13.52 12.66
N ASN A 679 -0.54 14.75 13.20
CA ASN A 679 0.48 15.65 12.68
C ASN A 679 1.89 15.05 12.84
N MET A 680 2.19 14.47 14.01
CA MET A 680 3.48 13.82 14.24
C MET A 680 3.71 12.62 13.30
N ALA A 681 2.70 11.82 13.04
CA ALA A 681 2.77 10.71 12.08
C ALA A 681 3.00 11.20 10.64
N LEU A 682 2.31 12.26 10.22
CA LEU A 682 2.48 12.87 8.89
C LEU A 682 3.85 13.54 8.73
N LEU A 683 4.33 14.25 9.77
CA LEU A 683 5.67 14.83 9.79
C LEU A 683 6.76 13.75 9.68
N LYS A 684 6.56 12.60 10.33
CA LYS A 684 7.47 11.46 10.18
C LYS A 684 7.56 11.00 8.72
N ILE A 685 6.44 10.86 8.04
CA ILE A 685 6.40 10.50 6.62
C ILE A 685 7.09 11.58 5.77
N ALA A 686 6.78 12.85 6.00
CA ALA A 686 7.38 13.97 5.27
C ALA A 686 8.90 14.01 5.43
N VAL A 687 9.42 13.81 6.65
CA VAL A 687 10.87 13.78 6.93
C VAL A 687 11.55 12.61 6.20
N HIS A 688 10.98 11.40 6.27
CA HIS A 688 11.57 10.25 5.58
C HIS A 688 11.48 10.37 4.05
N ALA A 689 10.41 10.97 3.53
CA ALA A 689 10.24 11.19 2.10
C ALA A 689 11.16 12.31 1.57
N SER A 690 11.45 13.33 2.38
CA SER A 690 12.23 14.52 1.98
C SER A 690 13.65 14.20 1.52
N VAL A 691 14.20 13.06 1.92
CA VAL A 691 15.54 12.59 1.50
C VAL A 691 15.64 12.45 -0.02
N ALA A 692 14.54 12.12 -0.69
CA ALA A 692 14.48 11.87 -2.14
C ALA A 692 13.61 12.90 -2.91
N VAL A 693 13.11 13.93 -2.23
CA VAL A 693 12.26 14.97 -2.84
C VAL A 693 13.06 16.26 -3.00
N PRO A 694 13.39 16.68 -4.24
CA PRO A 694 14.01 17.98 -4.48
C PRO A 694 13.12 19.10 -3.93
N ASP A 695 13.73 20.12 -3.33
CA ASP A 695 13.04 21.29 -2.79
C ASP A 695 11.97 21.00 -1.71
N ALA A 696 12.08 19.86 -0.99
CA ALA A 696 11.22 19.59 0.14
C ALA A 696 11.27 20.74 1.18
N ARG A 697 10.09 21.17 1.64
CA ARG A 697 9.99 22.25 2.62
C ARG A 697 10.69 21.85 3.93
N ASN A 698 11.46 22.77 4.52
CA ASN A 698 11.98 22.57 5.87
C ASN A 698 10.84 22.52 6.90
N VAL A 699 10.70 21.39 7.58
CA VAL A 699 9.64 21.11 8.56
C VAL A 699 10.12 21.21 10.02
N ASP A 700 11.36 21.57 10.27
CA ASP A 700 11.98 21.56 11.62
C ASP A 700 11.21 22.47 12.60
N GLY A 701 10.79 23.65 12.14
CA GLY A 701 9.94 24.55 12.94
C GLY A 701 8.59 23.96 13.27
N GLU A 702 8.00 23.19 12.36
CA GLU A 702 6.71 22.52 12.59
C GLU A 702 6.85 21.33 13.53
N ILE A 703 7.91 20.53 13.39
CA ILE A 703 8.24 19.45 14.33
C ILE A 703 8.42 20.02 15.74
N SER A 704 9.18 21.10 15.89
CA SER A 704 9.42 21.77 17.18
C SER A 704 8.11 22.25 17.81
N ARG A 705 7.25 22.90 17.03
CA ARG A 705 5.93 23.38 17.48
C ARG A 705 5.02 22.23 17.94
N VAL A 706 4.90 21.18 17.14
CA VAL A 706 4.05 20.02 17.47
C VAL A 706 4.61 19.27 18.68
N THR A 707 5.92 19.19 18.84
CA THR A 707 6.58 18.62 20.02
C THR A 707 6.25 19.40 21.29
N LEU A 708 6.25 20.75 21.23
CA LEU A 708 5.84 21.59 22.34
C LEU A 708 4.34 21.38 22.69
N GLU A 709 3.47 21.34 21.69
CA GLU A 709 2.05 21.04 21.91
C GLU A 709 1.84 19.64 22.53
N ALA A 710 2.68 18.66 22.17
CA ALA A 710 2.67 17.31 22.74
C ALA A 710 3.12 17.34 24.22
N GLN A 711 4.13 18.15 24.58
CA GLN A 711 4.55 18.35 25.96
C GLN A 711 3.42 18.93 26.83
N GLU A 712 2.74 19.98 26.34
CA GLU A 712 1.59 20.57 27.03
C GLU A 712 0.43 19.56 27.19
N ALA A 713 0.27 18.62 26.27
CA ALA A 713 -0.79 17.62 26.30
C ALA A 713 -0.41 16.34 27.05
N GLY A 714 0.83 16.21 27.53
CA GLY A 714 1.36 15.02 28.21
C GLY A 714 1.40 13.78 27.30
N LEU A 715 1.80 13.93 26.04
CA LEU A 715 1.84 12.85 25.04
C LEU A 715 3.28 12.37 24.86
N ALA A 716 3.74 11.50 25.75
CA ALA A 716 5.14 11.07 25.85
C ALA A 716 5.68 10.44 24.55
N ALA A 717 4.91 9.61 23.86
CA ALA A 717 5.31 8.96 22.61
C ALA A 717 5.54 9.99 21.48
N GLU A 718 4.66 10.97 21.37
CA GLU A 718 4.74 12.04 20.37
C GLU A 718 5.89 13.01 20.66
N ILE A 719 6.17 13.29 21.96
CA ILE A 719 7.34 14.08 22.39
C ILE A 719 8.62 13.36 21.96
N ALA A 720 8.73 12.07 22.28
CA ALA A 720 9.88 11.26 21.91
C ALA A 720 10.09 11.21 20.38
N THR A 721 8.99 11.03 19.62
CA THR A 721 9.03 11.02 18.16
C THR A 721 9.50 12.37 17.61
N GLY A 722 8.99 13.48 18.13
CA GLY A 722 9.38 14.83 17.70
C GLY A 722 10.86 15.10 17.89
N PHE A 723 11.41 14.83 19.07
CA PHE A 723 12.85 14.97 19.31
C PHE A 723 13.69 13.98 18.47
N TYR A 724 13.19 12.76 18.23
CA TYR A 724 13.85 11.83 17.31
C TYR A 724 13.92 12.37 15.87
N LEU A 725 12.84 12.95 15.36
CA LEU A 725 12.82 13.55 14.02
C LEU A 725 13.79 14.75 13.92
N LEU A 726 13.85 15.60 14.95
CA LEU A 726 14.81 16.70 15.01
C LEU A 726 16.24 16.16 15.05
N SER A 727 16.51 15.14 15.87
CA SER A 727 17.82 14.49 15.92
C SER A 727 18.23 13.91 14.56
N PHE A 728 17.31 13.26 13.86
CA PHE A 728 17.54 12.72 12.51
C PHE A 728 17.88 13.84 11.51
N ARG A 729 17.13 14.94 11.52
CA ARG A 729 17.39 16.11 10.67
C ARG A 729 18.74 16.74 10.96
N HIS A 730 19.04 17.00 12.23
CA HIS A 730 20.34 17.56 12.64
C HIS A 730 21.50 16.62 12.30
N HIS A 731 21.27 15.28 12.34
CA HIS A 731 22.27 14.32 11.89
C HIS A 731 22.57 14.47 10.39
N GLN A 732 21.52 14.57 9.54
CA GLN A 732 21.67 14.77 8.10
C GLN A 732 22.40 16.08 7.78
N ASP A 733 22.10 17.16 8.51
CA ASP A 733 22.75 18.45 8.35
C ASP A 733 24.19 18.49 8.92
N GLY A 734 24.66 17.38 9.54
CA GLY A 734 25.97 17.29 10.17
C GLY A 734 26.09 18.06 11.50
N ASN A 735 24.98 18.53 12.06
CA ASN A 735 24.94 19.20 13.36
C ASN A 735 24.83 18.18 14.51
N TYR A 736 25.91 17.45 14.76
CA TYR A 736 25.91 16.36 15.74
C TYR A 736 25.78 16.82 17.20
N ALA A 737 26.02 18.10 17.50
CA ALA A 737 25.77 18.63 18.84
C ALA A 737 24.27 18.73 19.11
N ALA A 738 23.50 19.32 18.20
CA ALA A 738 22.04 19.40 18.32
C ALA A 738 21.40 18.01 18.24
N ALA A 739 21.88 17.15 17.33
CA ALA A 739 21.44 15.77 17.22
C ALA A 739 21.59 14.99 18.54
N HIS A 740 22.73 15.16 19.25
CA HIS A 740 22.96 14.57 20.56
C HIS A 740 21.96 15.04 21.61
N ASP A 741 21.75 16.36 21.73
CA ASP A 741 20.83 16.93 22.71
C ASP A 741 19.39 16.47 22.48
N ASP A 742 18.93 16.47 21.25
CA ASP A 742 17.58 16.01 20.91
C ASP A 742 17.43 14.50 21.12
N THR A 743 18.48 13.72 20.84
CA THR A 743 18.46 12.28 21.12
C THR A 743 18.27 12.00 22.63
N LEU A 744 18.94 12.75 23.51
CA LEU A 744 18.77 12.60 24.94
C LEU A 744 17.35 12.99 25.39
N ARG A 745 16.80 14.09 24.86
CA ARG A 745 15.41 14.50 25.13
C ARG A 745 14.41 13.46 24.66
N ALA A 746 14.63 12.85 23.50
CA ALA A 746 13.80 11.75 23.00
C ALA A 746 13.83 10.55 23.97
N ALA A 747 15.01 10.15 24.45
CA ALA A 747 15.17 9.05 25.38
C ALA A 747 14.46 9.30 26.72
N ASP A 748 14.57 10.51 27.25
CA ASP A 748 13.94 10.89 28.51
C ASP A 748 12.40 10.91 28.40
N ALA A 749 11.87 11.43 27.28
CA ALA A 749 10.44 11.49 27.01
C ALA A 749 9.81 10.11 26.71
N GLY A 750 10.59 9.20 26.13
CA GLY A 750 10.09 7.91 25.66
C GLY A 750 9.99 6.83 26.72
N ARG A 751 10.37 7.08 27.96
CA ARG A 751 10.18 6.16 29.08
C ARG A 751 8.71 6.17 29.50
N THR A 752 7.96 5.18 29.02
CA THR A 752 6.53 5.01 29.29
C THR A 752 6.27 3.72 30.04
N GLU A 753 5.03 3.48 30.48
CA GLU A 753 4.63 2.22 31.12
C GLU A 753 4.59 1.05 30.10
N ASP A 754 4.45 1.33 28.80
CA ASP A 754 4.45 0.30 27.75
C ASP A 754 5.88 -0.13 27.38
N PRO A 755 6.25 -1.41 27.65
CA PRO A 755 7.60 -1.90 27.36
C PRO A 755 7.98 -1.86 25.88
N ALA A 756 7.05 -2.06 24.96
CA ALA A 756 7.31 -2.07 23.52
C ALA A 756 7.65 -0.66 23.02
N THR A 757 6.89 0.34 23.45
CA THR A 757 7.13 1.75 23.14
C THR A 757 8.46 2.23 23.72
N THR A 758 8.75 1.90 24.97
CA THR A 758 10.02 2.25 25.63
C THR A 758 11.21 1.58 24.93
N ALA A 759 11.10 0.29 24.59
CA ALA A 759 12.14 -0.43 23.85
C ALA A 759 12.45 0.23 22.50
N ARG A 760 11.42 0.63 21.77
CA ARG A 760 11.57 1.31 20.46
C ARG A 760 12.27 2.64 20.61
N THR A 761 11.87 3.46 21.58
CA THR A 761 12.51 4.77 21.81
C THR A 761 13.95 4.62 22.24
N LEU A 762 14.26 3.73 23.21
CA LEU A 762 15.64 3.52 23.67
C LEU A 762 16.52 2.88 22.60
N GLY A 763 15.96 2.00 21.76
CA GLY A 763 16.64 1.43 20.60
C GLY A 763 17.06 2.51 19.61
N ASN A 764 16.10 3.32 19.16
CA ASN A 764 16.33 4.45 18.25
C ASN A 764 17.38 5.43 18.82
N THR A 765 17.21 5.85 20.06
CA THR A 765 18.08 6.87 20.66
C THR A 765 19.49 6.33 20.95
N GLY A 766 19.60 5.09 21.42
CA GLY A 766 20.89 4.43 21.58
C GLY A 766 21.64 4.26 20.26
N ARG A 767 20.94 3.88 19.19
CA ARG A 767 21.50 3.83 17.83
C ARG A 767 21.95 5.21 17.34
N CYS A 768 21.14 6.26 17.52
CA CYS A 768 21.52 7.62 17.12
C CYS A 768 22.81 8.08 17.81
N LEU A 769 22.95 7.88 19.14
CA LEU A 769 24.19 8.21 19.86
C LEU A 769 25.39 7.42 19.31
N ALA A 770 25.23 6.13 19.05
CA ALA A 770 26.28 5.29 18.49
C ALA A 770 26.67 5.73 17.06
N LEU A 771 25.69 6.16 16.25
CA LEU A 771 25.91 6.61 14.87
C LEU A 771 26.71 7.91 14.81
N ILE A 772 26.43 8.86 15.71
CA ILE A 772 27.18 10.14 15.81
C ILE A 772 28.46 10.03 16.63
N GLU A 773 28.79 8.85 17.14
CA GLU A 773 29.97 8.56 17.98
C GLU A 773 30.05 9.43 19.23
N ARG A 774 28.92 9.65 19.91
CA ARG A 774 28.84 10.45 21.14
C ARG A 774 28.21 9.64 22.27
N ASP A 775 28.75 9.79 23.47
CA ASP A 775 28.25 9.16 24.71
C ASP A 775 28.03 7.64 24.55
N ILE A 776 29.04 6.96 23.99
CA ILE A 776 28.96 5.51 23.65
C ILE A 776 28.58 4.64 24.86
N PRO A 777 29.06 4.88 26.09
CA PRO A 777 28.63 4.10 27.26
C PRO A 777 27.12 4.22 27.54
N ARG A 778 26.55 5.41 27.36
CA ARG A 778 25.11 5.66 27.52
C ARG A 778 24.32 5.01 26.39
N ALA A 779 24.82 5.09 25.16
CA ALA A 779 24.25 4.38 24.01
C ALA A 779 24.18 2.86 24.27
N GLU A 780 25.25 2.24 24.76
CA GLU A 780 25.28 0.82 25.09
C GLU A 780 24.27 0.48 26.18
N SER A 781 24.20 1.25 27.26
CA SER A 781 23.24 1.05 28.34
C SER A 781 21.79 1.11 27.86
N MET A 782 21.44 2.09 27.02
CA MET A 782 20.10 2.23 26.45
C MET A 782 19.75 1.06 25.52
N LEU A 783 20.68 0.61 24.69
CA LEU A 783 20.46 -0.50 23.77
C LEU A 783 20.30 -1.85 24.49
N VAL A 784 21.06 -2.09 25.55
CA VAL A 784 20.92 -3.30 26.40
C VAL A 784 19.58 -3.27 27.14
N GLU A 785 19.16 -2.12 27.67
CA GLU A 785 17.83 -1.97 28.29
C GLU A 785 16.71 -2.18 27.25
N ALA A 786 16.86 -1.58 26.05
CA ALA A 786 15.93 -1.76 24.95
C ALA A 786 15.81 -3.23 24.53
N GLN A 787 16.89 -3.97 24.45
CA GLN A 787 16.92 -5.39 24.13
C GLN A 787 16.13 -6.23 25.15
N ALA A 788 16.32 -5.95 26.44
CA ALA A 788 15.61 -6.65 27.51
C ALA A 788 14.08 -6.36 27.46
N LEU A 789 13.70 -5.10 27.21
CA LEU A 789 12.29 -4.70 27.08
C LEU A 789 11.64 -5.26 25.82
N ALA A 790 12.36 -5.26 24.69
CA ALA A 790 11.89 -5.83 23.43
C ALA A 790 11.63 -7.35 23.57
N ALA A 791 12.55 -8.08 24.22
CA ALA A 791 12.38 -9.50 24.51
C ALA A 791 11.16 -9.75 25.40
N LYS A 792 10.92 -8.91 26.43
CA LYS A 792 9.74 -8.99 27.31
C LYS A 792 8.44 -8.74 26.55
N ALA A 793 8.47 -7.80 25.59
CA ALA A 793 7.31 -7.44 24.77
C ALA A 793 7.09 -8.36 23.56
N GLY A 794 8.03 -9.27 23.27
CA GLY A 794 7.95 -10.17 22.11
C GLY A 794 8.09 -9.42 20.76
N VAL A 795 8.82 -8.30 20.71
CA VAL A 795 9.02 -7.50 19.49
C VAL A 795 10.48 -7.54 19.04
N GLU A 796 10.68 -7.59 17.72
CA GLU A 796 11.99 -7.42 17.09
C GLU A 796 12.10 -5.99 16.58
N LEU A 797 13.22 -5.32 16.84
CA LEU A 797 13.45 -3.91 16.47
C LEU A 797 14.84 -3.79 15.82
N THR A 798 14.90 -3.33 14.58
CA THR A 798 16.12 -3.17 13.78
C THR A 798 17.17 -2.28 14.45
N ASP A 799 16.75 -1.21 15.13
CA ASP A 799 17.63 -0.26 15.79
C ASP A 799 18.52 -0.88 16.89
N ILE A 800 18.07 -1.95 17.53
CA ILE A 800 18.80 -2.57 18.64
C ILE A 800 20.05 -3.30 18.16
N PRO A 801 19.99 -4.31 17.26
CA PRO A 801 21.20 -4.96 16.76
C PRO A 801 22.06 -4.00 15.95
N TRP A 802 21.47 -3.03 15.27
CA TRP A 802 22.24 -2.00 14.57
C TRP A 802 23.06 -1.14 15.53
N GLY A 803 22.43 -0.55 16.55
CA GLY A 803 23.11 0.28 17.55
C GLY A 803 24.18 -0.50 18.32
N LEU A 804 23.89 -1.74 18.75
CA LEU A 804 24.88 -2.60 19.42
C LEU A 804 26.05 -2.94 18.49
N GLY A 805 25.79 -3.19 17.20
CA GLY A 805 26.81 -3.40 16.18
C GLY A 805 27.73 -2.20 16.01
N LEU A 806 27.18 -0.98 16.00
CA LEU A 806 27.95 0.26 15.97
C LEU A 806 28.82 0.43 17.21
N VAL A 807 28.29 0.17 18.41
CA VAL A 807 29.04 0.23 19.68
C VAL A 807 30.20 -0.76 19.67
N ARG A 808 29.99 -1.99 19.19
CA ARG A 808 31.06 -3.01 19.08
C ARG A 808 32.12 -2.61 18.04
N ALA A 809 31.71 -2.07 16.90
CA ALA A 809 32.62 -1.56 15.87
C ALA A 809 33.46 -0.39 16.41
N PHE A 810 32.85 0.54 17.14
CA PHE A 810 33.56 1.64 17.79
C PHE A 810 34.61 1.14 18.81
N ALA A 811 34.29 0.06 19.53
CA ALA A 811 35.20 -0.60 20.45
C ALA A 811 36.30 -1.43 19.78
N GLY A 812 36.22 -1.69 18.46
CA GLY A 812 37.14 -2.53 17.69
C GLY A 812 36.82 -4.04 17.78
N ASP A 813 35.70 -4.42 18.39
CA ASP A 813 35.27 -5.82 18.50
C ASP A 813 34.47 -6.21 17.25
N TYR A 814 35.17 -6.35 16.11
CA TYR A 814 34.54 -6.61 14.81
C TYR A 814 33.88 -7.98 14.73
N ASP A 815 34.37 -8.96 15.47
CA ASP A 815 33.81 -10.32 15.48
C ASP A 815 32.40 -10.37 16.08
N LYS A 816 32.09 -9.46 17.01
CA LYS A 816 30.73 -9.25 17.53
C LYS A 816 29.94 -8.20 16.74
N ALA A 817 30.61 -7.21 16.16
CA ALA A 817 29.96 -6.14 15.40
C ALA A 817 29.30 -6.69 14.11
N VAL A 818 30.04 -7.48 13.32
CA VAL A 818 29.58 -7.99 12.02
C VAL A 818 28.28 -8.79 12.11
N PRO A 819 28.12 -9.80 12.98
CA PRO A 819 26.87 -10.54 13.08
C PRO A 819 25.66 -9.66 13.50
N LEU A 820 25.89 -8.69 14.38
CA LEU A 820 24.85 -7.75 14.82
C LEU A 820 24.39 -6.84 13.66
N LEU A 821 25.33 -6.29 12.91
CA LEU A 821 25.04 -5.47 11.74
C LEU A 821 24.37 -6.26 10.62
N GLU A 822 24.77 -7.52 10.39
CA GLU A 822 24.09 -8.41 9.41
C GLU A 822 22.67 -8.73 9.83
N THR A 823 22.42 -8.92 11.14
CA THR A 823 21.07 -9.06 11.68
C THR A 823 20.25 -7.79 11.43
N ALA A 824 20.84 -6.61 11.72
CA ALA A 824 20.17 -5.33 11.47
C ALA A 824 19.82 -5.13 9.99
N VAL A 825 20.76 -5.41 9.07
CA VAL A 825 20.52 -5.37 7.61
C VAL A 825 19.40 -6.33 7.19
N THR A 826 19.35 -7.52 7.80
CA THR A 826 18.29 -8.51 7.52
C THR A 826 16.93 -8.02 7.99
N LEU A 827 16.85 -7.44 9.19
CA LEU A 827 15.62 -6.87 9.74
C LEU A 827 15.18 -5.64 8.95
N ALA A 828 16.09 -4.70 8.65
CA ALA A 828 15.81 -3.51 7.85
C ALA A 828 15.23 -3.89 6.48
N ARG A 829 15.78 -4.93 5.84
CA ARG A 829 15.26 -5.46 4.58
C ARG A 829 13.86 -6.06 4.73
N ARG A 830 13.60 -6.78 5.82
CA ARG A 830 12.26 -7.32 6.13
C ARG A 830 11.24 -6.20 6.36
N GLU A 831 11.66 -5.12 6.99
CA GLU A 831 10.85 -3.94 7.29
C GLU A 831 10.73 -2.96 6.10
N GLN A 832 11.48 -3.21 5.01
CA GLN A 832 11.59 -2.33 3.84
C GLN A 832 12.12 -0.92 4.21
N ASP A 833 12.98 -0.86 5.22
CA ASP A 833 13.69 0.36 5.60
C ASP A 833 15.04 0.43 4.85
N HIS A 834 14.98 1.02 3.65
CA HIS A 834 16.13 1.09 2.74
C HIS A 834 17.24 1.99 3.26
N TRP A 835 16.88 3.01 4.02
CA TRP A 835 17.87 3.87 4.64
C TRP A 835 18.67 3.10 5.70
N ALA A 836 17.99 2.38 6.60
CA ALA A 836 18.62 1.51 7.59
C ALA A 836 19.45 0.39 6.95
N GLU A 837 19.00 -0.18 5.82
CA GLU A 837 19.75 -1.18 5.06
C GLU A 837 21.06 -0.58 4.51
N CYS A 838 21.00 0.61 3.87
CA CYS A 838 22.18 1.30 3.36
C CYS A 838 23.20 1.59 4.46
N GLU A 839 22.77 2.18 5.56
CA GLU A 839 23.64 2.53 6.68
C GLU A 839 24.31 1.31 7.33
N GLY A 840 23.55 0.22 7.50
CA GLY A 840 24.10 -1.06 7.98
C GLY A 840 25.16 -1.64 7.03
N LEU A 841 24.89 -1.62 5.72
CA LEU A 841 25.83 -2.07 4.69
C LEU A 841 27.06 -1.18 4.60
N GLN A 842 26.91 0.15 4.75
CA GLN A 842 28.03 1.09 4.78
C GLN A 842 28.98 0.76 5.93
N ARG A 843 28.44 0.52 7.12
CA ARG A 843 29.26 0.15 8.29
C ARG A 843 29.98 -1.18 8.09
N LEU A 844 29.29 -2.18 7.53
CA LEU A 844 29.92 -3.47 7.18
C LEU A 844 31.06 -3.29 6.16
N ALA A 845 30.84 -2.50 5.08
CA ALA A 845 31.87 -2.24 4.08
C ALA A 845 33.11 -1.55 4.67
N LEU A 846 32.90 -0.60 5.58
CA LEU A 846 34.00 0.08 6.31
C LEU A 846 34.79 -0.91 7.16
N ILE A 847 34.12 -1.77 7.94
CA ILE A 847 34.78 -2.80 8.76
C ILE A 847 35.59 -3.74 7.87
N GLU A 848 35.04 -4.16 6.72
CA GLU A 848 35.78 -5.06 5.80
C GLU A 848 37.00 -4.38 5.19
N LEU A 849 36.96 -3.07 4.87
CA LEU A 849 38.14 -2.31 4.44
C LEU A 849 39.17 -2.21 5.54
N GLU A 850 38.78 -1.90 6.78
CA GLU A 850 39.66 -1.83 7.95
C GLU A 850 40.33 -3.17 8.27
N ARG A 851 39.65 -4.31 7.97
CA ARG A 851 40.20 -5.67 8.11
C ARG A 851 41.05 -6.12 6.91
N GLY A 852 41.16 -5.32 5.86
CA GLY A 852 41.86 -5.67 4.62
C GLY A 852 41.09 -6.61 3.69
N HIS A 853 39.81 -6.84 3.91
CA HIS A 853 38.97 -7.74 3.11
C HIS A 853 38.34 -6.98 1.92
N ALA A 854 39.16 -6.47 1.00
CA ALA A 854 38.72 -5.60 -0.09
C ALA A 854 37.63 -6.21 -0.98
N SER A 855 37.64 -7.53 -1.24
CA SER A 855 36.62 -8.19 -2.04
C SER A 855 35.24 -8.17 -1.36
N ALA A 856 35.19 -8.40 -0.04
CA ALA A 856 33.95 -8.35 0.73
C ALA A 856 33.43 -6.91 0.82
N ALA A 857 34.33 -5.94 1.08
CA ALA A 857 33.96 -4.52 1.08
C ALA A 857 33.33 -4.09 -0.24
N ARG A 858 33.88 -4.55 -1.36
CA ARG A 858 33.38 -4.27 -2.70
C ARG A 858 32.00 -4.85 -2.94
N GLU A 859 31.75 -6.07 -2.49
CA GLU A 859 30.44 -6.70 -2.58
C GLU A 859 29.39 -5.88 -1.81
N ARG A 860 29.73 -5.45 -0.59
CA ARG A 860 28.86 -4.57 0.21
C ARG A 860 28.62 -3.22 -0.50
N ALA A 861 29.67 -2.60 -1.05
CA ALA A 861 29.56 -1.34 -1.77
C ALA A 861 28.62 -1.42 -2.98
N ARG A 862 28.74 -2.45 -3.78
CA ARG A 862 27.83 -2.70 -4.92
C ARG A 862 26.39 -2.88 -4.46
N ARG A 863 26.19 -3.53 -3.33
CA ARG A 863 24.86 -3.69 -2.75
C ARG A 863 24.29 -2.37 -2.24
N ILE A 864 25.12 -1.50 -1.62
CA ILE A 864 24.72 -0.13 -1.26
C ILE A 864 24.29 0.63 -2.51
N ALA A 865 25.08 0.57 -3.60
CA ALA A 865 24.76 1.23 -4.85
C ALA A 865 23.40 0.80 -5.41
N ALA A 866 23.09 -0.50 -5.33
CA ALA A 866 21.81 -1.05 -5.77
C ALA A 866 20.64 -0.54 -4.90
N VAL A 867 20.80 -0.48 -3.57
CA VAL A 867 19.75 0.07 -2.68
C VAL A 867 19.63 1.58 -2.84
N ALA A 868 20.74 2.31 -2.93
CA ALA A 868 20.76 3.77 -3.12
C ALA A 868 20.13 4.21 -4.45
N ALA A 869 20.31 3.43 -5.52
CA ALA A 869 19.65 3.69 -6.80
C ALA A 869 18.11 3.68 -6.70
N GLN A 870 17.57 3.01 -5.71
CA GLN A 870 16.12 2.93 -5.45
C GLN A 870 15.60 4.11 -4.64
N MET A 871 16.45 4.65 -3.76
CA MET A 871 16.11 5.78 -2.91
C MET A 871 16.07 7.11 -3.69
N GLY A 872 16.66 7.15 -4.87
CA GLY A 872 16.73 8.34 -5.71
C GLY A 872 18.09 9.07 -5.65
N GLU A 873 18.13 10.37 -5.92
CA GLU A 873 19.33 11.19 -5.83
C GLU A 873 19.67 11.47 -4.36
N GLY A 874 20.76 10.86 -3.86
CA GLY A 874 21.25 11.01 -2.50
C GLY A 874 22.76 10.83 -2.42
N SER A 875 23.33 10.98 -1.23
CA SER A 875 24.78 10.87 -0.98
C SER A 875 25.27 9.41 -0.85
N GLU A 876 24.34 8.46 -0.69
CA GLU A 876 24.64 7.05 -0.46
C GLU A 876 25.29 6.40 -1.68
N ARG A 877 24.80 6.74 -2.88
CA ARG A 877 25.34 6.20 -4.12
C ARG A 877 26.77 6.67 -4.39
N PRO A 878 27.09 7.99 -4.40
CA PRO A 878 28.49 8.43 -4.55
C PRO A 878 29.41 7.89 -3.46
N PHE A 879 28.92 7.75 -2.21
CA PHE A 879 29.71 7.16 -1.15
C PHE A 879 30.01 5.69 -1.41
N SER A 880 29.04 4.92 -1.91
CA SER A 880 29.26 3.51 -2.30
C SER A 880 30.26 3.37 -3.45
N GLU A 881 30.24 4.31 -4.40
CA GLU A 881 31.19 4.37 -5.51
C GLU A 881 32.63 4.65 -5.00
N VAL A 882 32.78 5.50 -3.97
CA VAL A 882 34.09 5.67 -3.28
C VAL A 882 34.55 4.36 -2.67
N LEU A 883 33.69 3.65 -1.94
CA LEU A 883 34.03 2.38 -1.29
C LEU A 883 34.41 1.29 -2.32
N ASP A 884 33.65 1.16 -3.42
CA ASP A 884 33.96 0.23 -4.53
C ASP A 884 35.33 0.57 -5.17
N ALA A 885 35.57 1.86 -5.45
CA ALA A 885 36.79 2.32 -6.06
C ALA A 885 38.02 2.15 -5.14
N LEU A 886 37.88 2.42 -3.83
CA LEU A 886 38.93 2.15 -2.85
C LEU A 886 39.23 0.66 -2.74
N ALA A 887 38.20 -0.17 -2.66
CA ALA A 887 38.38 -1.62 -2.65
C ALA A 887 39.06 -2.11 -3.95
N ALA A 888 38.68 -1.57 -5.11
CA ALA A 888 39.33 -1.87 -6.39
C ALA A 888 40.81 -1.41 -6.45
N THR A 889 41.15 -0.27 -5.82
CA THR A 889 42.53 0.18 -5.67
C THR A 889 43.35 -0.81 -4.86
N VAL A 890 42.82 -1.30 -3.74
CA VAL A 890 43.47 -2.33 -2.91
C VAL A 890 43.66 -3.63 -3.67
N LEU A 891 42.72 -3.99 -4.58
CA LEU A 891 42.81 -5.19 -5.43
C LEU A 891 43.73 -4.98 -6.66
N GLY A 892 44.29 -3.79 -6.87
CA GLY A 892 45.20 -3.49 -7.96
C GLY A 892 44.52 -3.35 -9.34
N GLU A 893 43.24 -3.00 -9.40
CA GLU A 893 42.53 -2.85 -10.67
C GLU A 893 42.91 -1.56 -11.40
N PRO A 894 43.12 -1.62 -12.74
CA PRO A 894 43.45 -0.43 -13.52
C PRO A 894 42.28 0.59 -13.52
N GLY A 895 42.61 1.89 -13.44
CA GLY A 895 41.64 2.99 -13.46
C GLY A 895 40.84 3.16 -12.17
N ALA A 896 41.14 2.40 -11.11
CA ALA A 896 40.45 2.53 -9.82
C ALA A 896 40.68 3.91 -9.17
N GLU A 897 41.90 4.45 -9.30
CA GLU A 897 42.25 5.79 -8.75
C GLU A 897 41.43 6.92 -9.36
N ASP A 898 41.20 6.88 -10.68
CA ASP A 898 40.37 7.88 -11.36
C ASP A 898 38.93 7.81 -10.91
N ARG A 899 38.41 6.61 -10.65
CA ARG A 899 37.06 6.40 -10.08
C ARG A 899 36.95 6.97 -8.68
N VAL A 900 37.99 6.84 -7.82
CA VAL A 900 38.02 7.48 -6.50
C VAL A 900 37.88 8.99 -6.60
N VAL A 901 38.58 9.62 -7.55
CA VAL A 901 38.49 11.07 -7.79
C VAL A 901 37.08 11.47 -8.19
N GLN A 902 36.50 10.81 -9.18
CA GLN A 902 35.14 11.09 -9.68
C GLN A 902 34.09 10.96 -8.58
N ALA A 903 34.14 9.90 -7.79
CA ALA A 903 33.19 9.65 -6.72
C ALA A 903 33.32 10.66 -5.54
N LEU A 904 34.56 11.08 -5.20
CA LEU A 904 34.79 12.13 -4.22
C LEU A 904 34.25 13.50 -4.70
N ASP A 905 34.40 13.82 -5.98
CA ASP A 905 33.87 15.06 -6.55
C ASP A 905 32.34 15.06 -6.55
N ALA A 906 31.70 13.92 -6.81
CA ALA A 906 30.26 13.77 -6.69
C ALA A 906 29.78 14.00 -5.24
N LEU A 907 30.48 13.47 -4.23
CA LEU A 907 30.16 13.73 -2.81
C LEU A 907 30.34 15.21 -2.43
N ARG A 908 31.36 15.88 -2.97
CA ARG A 908 31.56 17.32 -2.74
C ARG A 908 30.41 18.15 -3.29
N ALA A 909 29.92 17.79 -4.49
CA ALA A 909 28.78 18.47 -5.11
C ALA A 909 27.49 18.39 -4.30
N LEU A 910 27.30 17.33 -3.50
CA LEU A 910 26.14 17.12 -2.65
C LEU A 910 26.27 17.72 -1.23
N ASP A 911 27.41 18.36 -0.90
CA ASP A 911 27.71 18.93 0.43
C ASP A 911 27.55 17.94 1.62
N ALA A 912 27.69 16.64 1.35
CA ALA A 912 27.52 15.55 2.33
C ALA A 912 28.75 15.45 3.25
N LYS A 913 29.00 16.47 4.08
CA LYS A 913 30.25 16.67 4.86
C LYS A 913 30.64 15.47 5.73
N ALA A 914 29.64 14.78 6.33
CA ALA A 914 29.90 13.63 7.18
C ALA A 914 30.44 12.43 6.40
N LEU A 915 29.84 12.09 5.27
CA LEU A 915 30.29 11.01 4.37
C LEU A 915 31.59 11.42 3.64
N LEU A 916 31.68 12.69 3.24
CA LEU A 916 32.85 13.23 2.57
C LEU A 916 34.10 13.17 3.47
N SER A 917 33.99 13.56 4.76
CA SER A 917 35.13 13.49 5.69
C SER A 917 35.67 12.08 5.83
N ARG A 918 34.76 11.09 5.94
CA ARG A 918 35.12 9.67 6.03
C ARG A 918 35.73 9.13 4.73
N ALA A 919 35.12 9.45 3.59
CA ALA A 919 35.61 9.06 2.27
C ALA A 919 37.02 9.61 1.99
N LEU A 920 37.23 10.89 2.29
CA LEU A 920 38.53 11.55 2.15
C LEU A 920 39.61 10.96 3.08
N THR A 921 39.25 10.65 4.33
CA THR A 921 40.14 10.01 5.30
C THR A 921 40.61 8.64 4.82
N LEU A 922 39.68 7.80 4.32
CA LEU A 922 40.01 6.48 3.77
C LEU A 922 40.88 6.60 2.50
N ALA A 923 40.54 7.51 1.61
CA ALA A 923 41.28 7.74 0.39
C ALA A 923 42.69 8.27 0.67
N ALA A 924 42.85 9.17 1.67
CA ALA A 924 44.14 9.67 2.12
C ALA A 924 44.99 8.57 2.75
N ALA A 925 44.40 7.70 3.56
CA ALA A 925 45.12 6.56 4.14
C ALA A 925 45.59 5.58 3.05
N THR A 926 44.72 5.29 2.07
CA THR A 926 45.05 4.44 0.91
C THR A 926 46.22 5.05 0.10
N ASP A 927 46.15 6.35 -0.25
CA ASP A 927 47.23 7.04 -0.97
C ASP A 927 48.57 6.98 -0.20
N LEU A 928 48.51 7.10 1.12
CA LEU A 928 49.71 6.99 1.99
C LEU A 928 50.36 5.61 1.89
N GLU A 929 49.56 4.54 1.91
CA GLU A 929 50.04 3.15 1.81
C GLU A 929 50.68 2.88 0.44
N TYR A 930 50.12 3.46 -0.65
CA TYR A 930 50.68 3.33 -1.99
C TYR A 930 51.78 4.36 -2.31
N GLY A 931 52.18 5.19 -1.37
CA GLY A 931 53.28 6.14 -1.51
C GLY A 931 52.94 7.42 -2.24
N HIS A 932 51.67 7.72 -2.49
CA HIS A 932 51.21 8.93 -3.17
C HIS A 932 51.13 10.13 -2.17
N LEU A 933 52.28 10.52 -1.60
CA LEU A 933 52.34 11.45 -0.47
C LEU A 933 51.67 12.80 -0.71
N GLN A 934 51.72 13.33 -1.93
CA GLN A 934 51.13 14.63 -2.25
C GLN A 934 49.60 14.58 -2.22
N ARG A 935 49.02 13.54 -2.80
CA ARG A 935 47.57 13.30 -2.75
C ARG A 935 47.09 12.99 -1.35
N ALA A 936 47.85 12.17 -0.63
CA ALA A 936 47.55 11.84 0.76
C ALA A 936 47.46 13.10 1.62
N THR A 937 48.38 14.07 1.44
CA THR A 937 48.35 15.36 2.15
C THR A 937 47.06 16.13 1.81
N ALA A 938 46.81 16.39 0.53
CA ALA A 938 45.66 17.20 0.12
C ALA A 938 44.35 16.62 0.61
N ARG A 939 44.16 15.29 0.45
CA ARG A 939 42.93 14.60 0.90
C ARG A 939 42.82 14.60 2.44
N ALA A 940 43.91 14.45 3.18
CA ALA A 940 43.86 14.47 4.63
C ALA A 940 43.61 15.89 5.19
N GLU A 941 44.10 16.94 4.53
CA GLU A 941 43.76 18.32 4.89
C GLU A 941 42.27 18.63 4.64
N ASP A 942 41.73 18.23 3.48
CA ASP A 942 40.31 18.35 3.17
C ASP A 942 39.46 17.53 4.16
N ALA A 943 39.89 16.30 4.47
CA ALA A 943 39.22 15.42 5.44
C ALA A 943 39.16 16.09 6.83
N LEU A 944 40.29 16.69 7.28
CA LEU A 944 40.38 17.37 8.56
C LEU A 944 39.41 18.56 8.63
N LEU A 945 39.33 19.36 7.55
CA LEU A 945 38.40 20.48 7.48
C LEU A 945 36.95 19.99 7.60
N ALA A 946 36.53 18.99 6.80
CA ALA A 946 35.20 18.44 6.82
C ALA A 946 34.87 17.79 8.18
N ALA A 947 35.79 17.01 8.76
CA ALA A 947 35.59 16.34 10.04
C ALA A 947 35.45 17.34 11.21
N ARG A 948 36.14 18.48 11.18
CA ARG A 948 35.99 19.53 12.18
C ARG A 948 34.66 20.23 12.12
N VAL A 949 34.13 20.47 10.93
CA VAL A 949 32.79 21.07 10.76
C VAL A 949 31.73 20.16 11.38
N VAL A 950 31.82 18.87 11.17
CA VAL A 950 30.88 17.87 11.69
C VAL A 950 31.17 17.55 13.18
N GLY A 951 32.39 17.77 13.64
CA GLY A 951 32.82 17.46 15.01
C GLY A 951 33.03 15.95 15.25
N ARG A 952 33.45 15.20 14.22
CA ARG A 952 33.75 13.75 14.32
C ARG A 952 35.21 13.53 14.72
N ARG A 953 35.41 13.21 16.01
CA ARG A 953 36.75 13.05 16.56
C ARG A 953 37.54 11.90 15.95
N SER A 954 36.93 10.78 15.63
CA SER A 954 37.59 9.63 15.02
C SER A 954 38.24 10.01 13.67
N GLU A 955 37.51 10.70 12.81
CA GLU A 955 38.00 11.19 11.52
C GLU A 955 39.02 12.30 11.66
N ILE A 956 38.87 13.20 12.65
CA ILE A 956 39.89 14.22 12.96
C ILE A 956 41.23 13.54 13.32
N VAL A 957 41.19 12.55 14.21
CA VAL A 957 42.40 11.79 14.62
C VAL A 957 42.99 11.07 13.42
N MET A 958 42.19 10.37 12.61
CA MET A 958 42.70 9.66 11.43
C MET A 958 43.33 10.58 10.41
N ALA A 959 42.73 11.74 10.11
CA ALA A 959 43.31 12.73 9.20
C ALA A 959 44.65 13.27 9.73
N LEU A 960 44.72 13.60 11.02
CA LEU A 960 45.97 14.05 11.67
C LEU A 960 47.05 12.96 11.66
N VAL A 961 46.65 11.69 11.84
CA VAL A 961 47.54 10.52 11.75
C VAL A 961 48.17 10.41 10.35
N VAL A 962 47.34 10.52 9.31
CA VAL A 962 47.81 10.49 7.92
C VAL A 962 48.81 11.63 7.67
N LEU A 963 48.44 12.86 8.07
CA LEU A 963 49.34 14.02 7.93
C LEU A 963 50.69 13.85 8.67
N ALA A 964 50.66 13.30 9.89
CA ALA A 964 51.84 13.01 10.66
C ALA A 964 52.73 11.96 9.98
N ARG A 965 52.15 10.88 9.49
CA ARG A 965 52.88 9.81 8.76
C ARG A 965 53.43 10.29 7.42
N VAL A 966 52.71 11.15 6.70
CA VAL A 966 53.23 11.80 5.48
C VAL A 966 54.45 12.68 5.81
N ALA A 967 54.34 13.51 6.86
CA ALA A 967 55.43 14.38 7.29
C ALA A 967 56.68 13.59 7.70
N LEU A 968 56.50 12.46 8.41
CA LEU A 968 57.63 11.54 8.75
C LEU A 968 58.28 10.95 7.49
N ARG A 969 57.47 10.46 6.51
CA ARG A 969 57.99 9.94 5.23
C ARG A 969 58.73 10.98 4.40
N ARG A 970 58.41 12.28 4.59
CA ARG A 970 59.10 13.41 3.92
C ARG A 970 60.32 13.94 4.70
N GLY A 971 60.59 13.43 5.91
CA GLY A 971 61.62 13.95 6.80
C GLY A 971 61.29 15.29 7.49
N GLU A 972 60.02 15.68 7.51
CA GLU A 972 59.51 16.94 8.08
C GLU A 972 59.23 16.78 9.58
N ALA A 973 60.22 16.54 10.41
CA ALA A 973 60.04 16.18 11.81
C ALA A 973 59.23 17.21 12.64
N ALA A 974 59.42 18.53 12.39
CA ALA A 974 58.65 19.56 13.07
C ALA A 974 57.15 19.57 12.71
N ALA A 975 56.78 19.24 11.48
CA ALA A 975 55.42 19.12 11.04
C ALA A 975 54.80 17.84 11.65
N ALA A 976 55.50 16.74 11.63
CA ALA A 976 55.06 15.47 12.25
C ALA A 976 54.77 15.64 13.75
N ALA A 977 55.66 16.33 14.50
CA ALA A 977 55.45 16.62 15.92
C ALA A 977 54.19 17.45 16.18
N ARG A 978 53.95 18.49 15.38
CA ARG A 978 52.71 19.31 15.51
C ARG A 978 51.44 18.49 15.28
N TYR A 979 51.44 17.61 14.27
CA TYR A 979 50.28 16.74 14.03
C TYR A 979 50.11 15.70 15.13
N ALA A 980 51.19 15.14 15.66
CA ALA A 980 51.15 14.23 16.79
C ALA A 980 50.63 14.91 18.06
N GLU A 981 51.05 16.17 18.35
CA GLU A 981 50.51 16.95 19.45
C GLU A 981 49.01 17.24 19.30
N ALA A 982 48.59 17.64 18.12
CA ALA A 982 47.17 17.83 17.81
C ALA A 982 46.36 16.53 18.00
N THR A 983 46.88 15.40 17.57
CA THR A 983 46.29 14.06 17.79
C THR A 983 46.18 13.78 19.30
N ALA A 984 47.20 14.04 20.08
CA ALA A 984 47.18 13.83 21.54
C ALA A 984 46.13 14.71 22.26
N ILE A 985 45.87 15.90 21.74
CA ILE A 985 44.79 16.77 22.27
C ILE A 985 43.40 16.12 22.05
N GLU A 986 43.14 15.59 20.88
CA GLU A 986 41.86 14.90 20.57
C GLU A 986 41.69 13.61 21.40
N LEU A 987 42.78 12.92 21.73
CA LEU A 987 42.79 11.70 22.53
C LEU A 987 42.71 11.91 24.04
N ARG A 988 42.59 13.17 24.55
CA ARG A 988 42.40 13.44 25.98
C ARG A 988 41.14 12.76 26.55
N ASP A 989 40.14 12.58 25.71
CA ASP A 989 38.95 11.75 25.98
C ASP A 989 38.95 10.53 25.06
N PRO A 990 39.58 9.41 25.48
CA PRO A 990 39.67 8.21 24.63
C PRO A 990 38.31 7.51 24.39
N HIS A 991 37.30 7.84 25.20
CA HIS A 991 35.95 7.29 25.02
C HIS A 991 35.19 7.99 23.88
N ALA A 992 35.67 9.12 23.38
CA ALA A 992 35.09 9.85 22.27
C ALA A 992 35.75 9.55 20.91
N VAL A 993 36.69 8.58 20.84
CA VAL A 993 37.44 8.22 19.64
C VAL A 993 37.40 6.70 19.43
N ALA A 994 37.10 6.28 18.22
CA ALA A 994 37.00 4.86 17.86
C ALA A 994 38.32 4.09 17.99
N ALA A 995 38.24 2.78 18.24
CA ALA A 995 39.43 1.95 18.52
C ALA A 995 40.44 1.96 17.36
N HIS A 996 40.01 1.90 16.11
CA HIS A 996 40.88 1.95 14.95
C HIS A 996 41.71 3.26 14.88
N ALA A 997 41.07 4.39 15.17
CA ALA A 997 41.73 5.68 15.18
C ALA A 997 42.73 5.80 16.36
N ARG A 998 42.40 5.27 17.55
CA ARG A 998 43.32 5.18 18.69
C ARG A 998 44.54 4.31 18.37
N GLN A 999 44.34 3.16 17.73
CA GLN A 999 45.41 2.26 17.31
C GLN A 999 46.33 2.91 16.27
N ALA A 1000 45.73 3.59 15.26
CA ALA A 1000 46.50 4.32 14.28
C ALA A 1000 47.35 5.45 14.89
N ALA A 1001 46.81 6.15 15.91
CA ALA A 1001 47.52 7.18 16.63
C ALA A 1001 48.66 6.59 17.49
N ALA A 1002 48.45 5.48 18.17
CA ALA A 1002 49.49 4.80 18.95
C ALA A 1002 50.69 4.40 18.08
N ALA A 1003 50.45 3.94 16.86
CA ALA A 1003 51.51 3.59 15.91
C ALA A 1003 52.40 4.78 15.48
N ILE A 1004 51.98 6.03 15.68
CA ILE A 1004 52.83 7.22 15.45
C ILE A 1004 53.76 7.46 16.65
N THR A 1005 53.26 7.32 17.88
CA THR A 1005 54.03 7.54 19.10
C THR A 1005 55.10 6.47 19.29
N ASP A 1006 54.86 5.23 18.88
CA ASP A 1006 55.83 4.14 18.95
C ASP A 1006 56.89 4.19 17.86
N ALA A 1007 56.65 4.86 16.75
CA ALA A 1007 57.60 5.16 15.69
C ALA A 1007 58.43 6.41 16.00
N GLY A 1008 58.94 6.56 17.25
CA GLY A 1008 59.71 7.68 17.71
C GLY A 1008 60.86 8.06 16.78
N PRO A 1009 61.51 9.24 16.91
CA PRO A 1009 62.47 9.73 15.94
C PRO A 1009 63.69 8.79 15.92
N THR A 1010 63.77 7.94 14.87
CA THR A 1010 65.00 7.21 14.49
C THR A 1010 65.79 8.05 13.51
#